data_8c6950fc70d34425dceeeda8582832a9
#
_entry.id   8c6950fc70d34425dceeeda8582832a9
#
_cell.length_a   1.000
_cell.length_b   1.000
_cell.length_c   1.000
_cell.angle_alpha   90.00
_cell.angle_beta   90.00
_cell.angle_gamma   90.00
#
_symmetry.space_group_name_H-M   'P 1'
#
loop_
_entity.id
_entity.type
_entity.pdbx_description
1 polymer ?
#
loop_
_entity_poly.entity_id
_entity_poly.type
_entity_poly.pdbx_seq_one_letter_code
_entity_poly.pdbx_strand_id
1 'polypeptide(L)'
;MIYVPIVMAVLGLFFMGIKAAWVNKQDAGDDKMQGISKSIKEGAMAFLKAEYRILAVFVVIASIALFGVSQLVETSHWLIVVAFIFGAIFSALAGNIGMRIATNANVRTTQAAKTSLPQALKVSFGGGTVMGLGVAGLAVLGLSLFFIIFINMFVGKGGDFYTEMTIALETLAGFSLGAESIALFARVGGGIYTKAADVGADLVGKVEAGIPEDDPRNPATIADNVGDNVGDVAGMGADLFGSYVATVLASMVLGNYIIKDMTQANGEQFSDTFGNMGPILLPLVIAGVGILASIIGTFFVKIKNNEAKEAEVQSALNLGNYISLGLTVVSCWFLIDMMLPETINMNFFGEGLKEVPSRHVFYATLVGLSVGWLISAITEYYTALGKKPVLNIVQNSSTGAATNIIAGLATGMKSTFGSVILFAAAIWGAYALAGFYGVAIAASAMMATTAMQLAIDAFGPIADNAGGVAEMSELPKEVRQRTDVLDSVGNTTAAVGKGFAIASAALTALALFAAYVTFTGIDGINIFKADVLAALFIGGMIPVIFSALAMQSVGKAAMDMVQEVRRQFREIPGIMEGTGKPEYGKCVDISTKAALREMMLPGAITIIVPILVGIFMGAEALGGYMAGVCVSGVLWAIFQNNAGGAWDNAKKSFEAGVMINGEMTFKGSDAHKAAVTGDTVGDPFKDTSGPSMNILIKLTCLVGLVIAPILGGHDATTVAEKPACCSSTEMCASMSKEECIAKGCTNKNCKFMNEEKEEVYKNISVEKSKDASGKVGAVVTITSNVNGEEKTETQTFEGTDEEVNAKIEEFKKQ
;
A
#
# COMPACT_ATOMS: atom_id res chain seq x y z
N MET A 1 -17.46 -24.13 -1.07
CA MET A 1 -16.37 -23.20 -1.46
C MET A 1 -15.84 -22.34 -0.31
N ILE A 2 -16.69 -21.87 0.61
CA ILE A 2 -16.26 -20.97 1.72
C ILE A 2 -15.09 -21.51 2.59
N TYR A 3 -14.95 -22.82 2.74
CA TYR A 3 -13.85 -23.48 3.48
C TYR A 3 -12.59 -23.70 2.64
N VAL A 4 -12.65 -23.53 1.31
CA VAL A 4 -11.50 -23.79 0.42
C VAL A 4 -10.31 -22.88 0.72
N PRO A 5 -10.47 -21.56 0.92
CA PRO A 5 -9.36 -20.69 1.30
C PRO A 5 -8.72 -21.09 2.63
N ILE A 6 -9.50 -21.54 3.62
CA ILE A 6 -8.95 -22.05 4.90
C ILE A 6 -8.05 -23.26 4.66
N VAL A 7 -8.51 -24.23 3.85
CA VAL A 7 -7.70 -25.43 3.54
C VAL A 7 -6.39 -25.02 2.85
N MET A 8 -6.45 -24.11 1.88
CA MET A 8 -5.26 -23.63 1.18
C MET A 8 -4.30 -22.86 2.11
N ALA A 9 -4.83 -22.03 3.00
CA ALA A 9 -4.04 -21.34 4.01
C ALA A 9 -3.36 -22.31 4.99
N VAL A 10 -4.09 -23.32 5.47
CA VAL A 10 -3.55 -24.35 6.37
C VAL A 10 -2.47 -25.17 5.66
N LEU A 11 -2.63 -25.52 4.38
CA LEU A 11 -1.59 -26.18 3.58
C LEU A 11 -0.35 -25.29 3.44
N GLY A 12 -0.52 -23.98 3.21
CA GLY A 12 0.56 -23.01 3.18
C GLY A 12 1.33 -22.95 4.50
N LEU A 13 0.62 -22.84 5.61
CA LEU A 13 1.20 -22.81 6.96
C LEU A 13 1.88 -24.14 7.34
N PHE A 14 1.31 -25.26 6.90
CA PHE A 14 1.94 -26.58 7.08
C PHE A 14 3.26 -26.69 6.33
N PHE A 15 3.29 -26.26 5.05
CA PHE A 15 4.52 -26.25 4.25
C PHE A 15 5.54 -25.26 4.83
N MET A 16 5.11 -24.10 5.31
CA MET A 16 5.92 -23.15 6.08
C MET A 16 6.60 -23.85 7.26
N GLY A 17 5.84 -24.60 8.06
CA GLY A 17 6.36 -25.36 9.20
C GLY A 17 7.43 -26.38 8.81
N ILE A 18 7.24 -27.10 7.71
CA ILE A 18 8.23 -28.04 7.15
C ILE A 18 9.52 -27.29 6.77
N LYS A 19 9.40 -26.14 6.08
CA LYS A 19 10.55 -25.32 5.68
C LYS A 19 11.28 -24.72 6.86
N ALA A 20 10.55 -24.21 7.87
CA ALA A 20 11.12 -23.71 9.11
C ALA A 20 11.93 -24.79 9.86
N ALA A 21 11.35 -25.99 9.98
CA ALA A 21 12.04 -27.13 10.57
C ALA A 21 13.31 -27.52 9.78
N TRP A 22 13.25 -27.46 8.44
CA TRP A 22 14.39 -27.74 7.58
C TRP A 22 15.49 -26.68 7.75
N VAL A 23 15.17 -25.37 7.73
CA VAL A 23 16.15 -24.29 7.96
C VAL A 23 16.81 -24.44 9.33
N ASN A 24 16.02 -24.67 10.38
CA ASN A 24 16.54 -24.81 11.75
C ASN A 24 17.45 -26.04 11.95
N LYS A 25 17.35 -27.06 11.10
CA LYS A 25 18.21 -28.25 11.13
C LYS A 25 19.55 -28.06 10.40
N GLN A 26 19.71 -26.96 9.62
CA GLN A 26 20.99 -26.68 8.96
C GLN A 26 22.05 -26.35 10.03
N ASP A 27 23.31 -26.64 9.72
CA ASP A 27 24.44 -26.35 10.58
C ASP A 27 24.56 -24.84 10.86
N ALA A 28 24.73 -24.47 12.13
CA ALA A 28 24.87 -23.10 12.61
C ALA A 28 26.33 -22.62 12.71
N GLY A 29 27.29 -23.44 12.33
CA GLY A 29 28.70 -23.11 12.35
C GLY A 29 29.35 -23.22 13.75
N ASP A 30 30.50 -22.59 13.89
CA ASP A 30 31.31 -22.61 15.09
C ASP A 30 30.77 -21.71 16.23
N ASP A 31 31.39 -21.80 17.41
CA ASP A 31 30.97 -21.09 18.62
C ASP A 31 31.04 -19.56 18.46
N LYS A 32 31.99 -19.01 17.66
CA LYS A 32 32.09 -17.57 17.39
C LYS A 32 30.89 -17.09 16.56
N MET A 33 30.58 -17.80 15.50
CA MET A 33 29.41 -17.52 14.65
C MET A 33 28.11 -17.60 15.45
N GLN A 34 27.95 -18.64 16.28
CA GLN A 34 26.76 -18.83 17.11
C GLN A 34 26.63 -17.75 18.18
N GLY A 35 27.76 -17.28 18.75
CA GLY A 35 27.82 -16.19 19.73
C GLY A 35 27.32 -14.87 19.15
N ILE A 36 27.76 -14.51 17.94
CA ILE A 36 27.31 -13.31 17.20
C ILE A 36 25.82 -13.44 16.88
N SER A 37 25.39 -14.55 16.28
CA SER A 37 24.00 -14.82 15.97
C SER A 37 23.07 -14.74 17.19
N LYS A 38 23.55 -15.20 18.36
CA LYS A 38 22.82 -15.11 19.62
C LYS A 38 22.65 -13.65 20.05
N SER A 39 23.68 -12.82 19.93
CA SER A 39 23.59 -11.38 20.25
C SER A 39 22.62 -10.65 19.34
N ILE A 40 22.63 -10.90 18.03
CA ILE A 40 21.68 -10.37 17.06
C ILE A 40 20.25 -10.78 17.43
N LYS A 41 20.03 -12.06 17.72
CA LYS A 41 18.71 -12.59 18.07
C LYS A 41 18.18 -12.01 19.38
N GLU A 42 19.02 -11.87 20.40
CA GLU A 42 18.65 -11.27 21.69
C GLU A 42 18.27 -9.79 21.52
N GLY A 43 19.03 -9.03 20.73
CA GLY A 43 18.72 -7.65 20.38
C GLY A 43 17.38 -7.53 19.65
N ALA A 44 17.16 -8.32 18.61
CA ALA A 44 15.92 -8.35 17.83
C ALA A 44 14.69 -8.69 18.69
N MET A 45 14.81 -9.69 19.57
CA MET A 45 13.74 -10.06 20.48
C MET A 45 13.49 -9.02 21.59
N ALA A 46 14.54 -8.29 22.04
CA ALA A 46 14.39 -7.19 23.00
C ALA A 46 13.62 -6.03 22.37
N PHE A 47 13.93 -5.66 21.13
CA PHE A 47 13.17 -4.66 20.38
C PHE A 47 11.70 -5.04 20.26
N LEU A 48 11.38 -6.23 19.72
CA LEU A 48 9.99 -6.69 19.57
C LEU A 48 9.21 -6.65 20.89
N LYS A 49 9.85 -7.06 22.00
CA LYS A 49 9.20 -7.02 23.31
C LYS A 49 8.87 -5.60 23.76
N ALA A 50 9.76 -4.65 23.49
CA ALA A 50 9.57 -3.24 23.82
C ALA A 50 8.48 -2.61 22.92
N GLU A 51 8.52 -2.89 21.62
CA GLU A 51 7.54 -2.45 20.64
C GLU A 51 6.14 -2.98 20.97
N TYR A 52 5.98 -4.29 21.21
CA TYR A 52 4.67 -4.89 21.52
C TYR A 52 4.05 -4.34 22.81
N ARG A 53 4.84 -3.85 23.75
CA ARG A 53 4.31 -3.18 24.96
C ARG A 53 3.63 -1.86 24.60
N ILE A 54 4.20 -1.06 23.70
CA ILE A 54 3.63 0.20 23.25
C ILE A 54 2.42 -0.08 22.37
N LEU A 55 2.53 -1.02 21.44
CA LEU A 55 1.44 -1.43 20.57
C LEU A 55 0.23 -1.98 21.35
N ALA A 56 0.45 -2.71 22.44
CA ALA A 56 -0.65 -3.16 23.30
C ALA A 56 -1.41 -1.99 23.93
N VAL A 57 -0.73 -0.93 24.37
CA VAL A 57 -1.38 0.29 24.88
C VAL A 57 -2.17 0.96 23.75
N PHE A 58 -1.60 1.09 22.57
CA PHE A 58 -2.30 1.64 21.40
C PHE A 58 -3.56 0.82 21.05
N VAL A 59 -3.45 -0.51 21.00
CA VAL A 59 -4.58 -1.40 20.70
C VAL A 59 -5.70 -1.24 21.71
N VAL A 60 -5.40 -1.07 23.02
CA VAL A 60 -6.41 -0.81 24.06
C VAL A 60 -7.11 0.53 23.81
N ILE A 61 -6.36 1.61 23.55
CA ILE A 61 -6.94 2.94 23.31
C ILE A 61 -7.81 2.92 22.05
N ALA A 62 -7.32 2.35 20.95
CA ALA A 62 -8.07 2.24 19.69
C ALA A 62 -9.32 1.34 19.85
N SER A 63 -9.24 0.27 20.63
CA SER A 63 -10.38 -0.60 20.94
C SER A 63 -11.49 0.15 21.70
N ILE A 64 -11.13 1.00 22.66
CA ILE A 64 -12.10 1.83 23.39
C ILE A 64 -12.75 2.84 22.44
N ALA A 65 -11.98 3.47 21.57
CA ALA A 65 -12.52 4.41 20.57
C ALA A 65 -13.47 3.71 19.59
N LEU A 66 -13.07 2.55 19.03
CA LEU A 66 -13.91 1.75 18.12
C LEU A 66 -15.19 1.24 18.82
N PHE A 67 -15.09 0.83 20.09
CA PHE A 67 -16.28 0.47 20.87
C PHE A 67 -17.23 1.67 21.00
N GLY A 68 -16.72 2.85 21.29
CA GLY A 68 -17.52 4.09 21.33
C GLY A 68 -18.21 4.36 19.99
N VAL A 69 -17.47 4.27 18.89
CA VAL A 69 -18.02 4.40 17.52
C VAL A 69 -19.15 3.40 17.26
N SER A 70 -18.93 2.14 17.60
CA SER A 70 -19.93 1.07 17.39
C SER A 70 -21.22 1.24 18.22
N GLN A 71 -21.24 2.10 19.23
CA GLN A 71 -22.46 2.41 19.98
C GLN A 71 -23.21 3.63 19.43
N LEU A 72 -22.58 4.42 18.58
CA LEU A 72 -23.16 5.63 17.98
C LEU A 72 -23.83 5.36 16.63
N VAL A 73 -23.55 4.23 16.00
CA VAL A 73 -23.98 3.88 14.64
C VAL A 73 -24.77 2.58 14.66
N GLU A 74 -26.01 2.60 14.18
CA GLU A 74 -26.90 1.41 14.16
C GLU A 74 -26.40 0.28 13.26
N THR A 75 -25.69 0.60 12.17
CA THR A 75 -25.13 -0.36 11.23
C THR A 75 -23.85 -1.00 11.71
N SER A 76 -23.14 -0.40 12.68
CA SER A 76 -21.87 -0.90 13.20
C SER A 76 -22.10 -1.83 14.42
N HIS A 77 -21.34 -2.89 14.50
CA HIS A 77 -21.47 -3.86 15.60
C HIS A 77 -20.19 -3.89 16.44
N TRP A 78 -20.33 -4.02 17.80
CA TRP A 78 -19.20 -4.04 18.73
C TRP A 78 -18.13 -5.12 18.44
N LEU A 79 -18.48 -6.16 17.68
CA LEU A 79 -17.54 -7.19 17.23
C LEU A 79 -16.43 -6.67 16.31
N ILE A 80 -16.54 -5.44 15.77
CA ILE A 80 -15.47 -4.77 15.06
C ILE A 80 -14.22 -4.62 15.95
N VAL A 81 -14.41 -4.43 17.27
CA VAL A 81 -13.32 -4.37 18.25
C VAL A 81 -12.61 -5.73 18.37
N VAL A 82 -13.39 -6.82 18.37
CA VAL A 82 -12.81 -8.18 18.40
C VAL A 82 -12.01 -8.43 17.14
N ALA A 83 -12.56 -8.11 15.97
CA ALA A 83 -11.87 -8.22 14.69
C ALA A 83 -10.56 -7.39 14.67
N PHE A 84 -10.61 -6.15 15.16
CA PHE A 84 -9.46 -5.25 15.28
C PHE A 84 -8.33 -5.85 16.14
N ILE A 85 -8.66 -6.36 17.32
CA ILE A 85 -7.67 -6.97 18.22
C ILE A 85 -7.03 -8.20 17.56
N PHE A 86 -7.81 -9.07 16.94
CA PHE A 86 -7.26 -10.23 16.26
C PHE A 86 -6.46 -9.88 15.01
N GLY A 87 -6.86 -8.87 14.24
CA GLY A 87 -6.07 -8.33 13.13
C GLY A 87 -4.71 -7.85 13.58
N ALA A 88 -4.67 -7.11 14.69
CA ALA A 88 -3.44 -6.66 15.32
C ALA A 88 -2.54 -7.84 15.78
N ILE A 89 -3.14 -8.86 16.42
CA ILE A 89 -2.41 -10.05 16.87
C ILE A 89 -1.82 -10.83 15.68
N PHE A 90 -2.58 -11.03 14.61
CA PHE A 90 -2.13 -11.78 13.43
C PHE A 90 -1.00 -11.04 12.70
N SER A 91 -1.09 -9.71 12.58
CA SER A 91 -0.02 -8.89 11.99
C SER A 91 1.26 -8.95 12.82
N ALA A 92 1.16 -8.79 14.14
CA ALA A 92 2.30 -8.94 15.06
C ALA A 92 2.90 -10.36 15.00
N LEU A 93 2.06 -11.40 14.87
CA LEU A 93 2.51 -12.79 14.75
C LEU A 93 3.25 -13.02 13.42
N ALA A 94 2.79 -12.45 12.31
CA ALA A 94 3.45 -12.53 11.02
C ALA A 94 4.85 -11.93 11.07
N GLY A 95 5.01 -10.72 11.63
CA GLY A 95 6.32 -10.09 11.87
C GLY A 95 7.23 -10.93 12.81
N ASN A 96 6.66 -11.48 13.88
CA ASN A 96 7.42 -12.33 14.84
C ASN A 96 7.94 -13.62 14.19
N ILE A 97 7.14 -14.28 13.34
CA ILE A 97 7.57 -15.49 12.60
C ILE A 97 8.73 -15.14 11.68
N GLY A 98 8.60 -14.04 10.90
CA GLY A 98 9.66 -13.54 10.02
C GLY A 98 10.97 -13.27 10.76
N MET A 99 10.91 -12.51 11.86
CA MET A 99 12.06 -12.20 12.70
C MET A 99 12.78 -13.46 13.23
N ARG A 100 12.02 -14.41 13.75
CA ARG A 100 12.58 -15.64 14.32
C ARG A 100 13.27 -16.52 13.28
N ILE A 101 12.68 -16.62 12.09
CA ILE A 101 13.29 -17.45 11.05
C ILE A 101 14.50 -16.76 10.43
N ALA A 102 14.46 -15.45 10.21
CA ALA A 102 15.56 -14.68 9.66
C ALA A 102 16.80 -14.76 10.58
N THR A 103 16.64 -14.42 11.86
CA THR A 103 17.75 -14.51 12.85
C THR A 103 18.34 -15.92 12.98
N ASN A 104 17.55 -16.96 12.73
CA ASN A 104 18.06 -18.33 12.69
C ASN A 104 18.71 -18.68 11.34
N ALA A 105 18.24 -18.13 10.24
CA ALA A 105 18.74 -18.38 8.89
C ALA A 105 20.07 -17.66 8.61
N ASN A 106 20.29 -16.47 9.18
CA ASN A 106 21.49 -15.65 8.95
C ASN A 106 22.79 -16.47 9.12
N VAL A 107 23.05 -16.98 10.32
CA VAL A 107 24.24 -17.77 10.64
C VAL A 107 24.33 -19.08 9.85
N ARG A 108 23.18 -19.70 9.54
CA ARG A 108 23.12 -20.93 8.75
C ARG A 108 23.43 -20.69 7.27
N THR A 109 23.06 -19.52 6.77
CA THR A 109 23.43 -19.06 5.42
C THR A 109 24.92 -18.81 5.34
N THR A 110 25.52 -18.17 6.36
CA THR A 110 26.98 -18.01 6.47
C THR A 110 27.69 -19.35 6.47
N GLN A 111 27.26 -20.32 7.28
CA GLN A 111 27.85 -21.67 7.33
C GLN A 111 27.67 -22.39 5.99
N ALA A 112 26.51 -22.25 5.32
CA ALA A 112 26.30 -22.84 4.01
C ALA A 112 27.21 -22.21 2.93
N ALA A 113 27.52 -20.91 3.05
CA ALA A 113 28.42 -20.19 2.14
C ALA A 113 29.87 -20.70 2.26
N LYS A 114 30.30 -21.26 3.39
CA LYS A 114 31.61 -21.97 3.49
C LYS A 114 31.69 -23.12 2.48
N THR A 115 30.56 -23.80 2.24
CA THR A 115 30.52 -24.96 1.32
C THR A 115 30.31 -24.53 -0.14
N SER A 116 29.25 -23.78 -0.42
CA SER A 116 28.95 -23.32 -1.79
C SER A 116 27.89 -22.22 -1.83
N LEU A 117 27.93 -21.41 -2.90
CA LEU A 117 26.91 -20.41 -3.19
C LEU A 117 25.49 -21.01 -3.40
N PRO A 118 25.32 -22.16 -4.13
CA PRO A 118 23.99 -22.79 -4.22
C PRO A 118 23.39 -23.23 -2.88
N GLN A 119 24.20 -23.66 -1.93
CA GLN A 119 23.71 -24.03 -0.59
C GLN A 119 23.34 -22.80 0.22
N ALA A 120 24.13 -21.72 0.15
CA ALA A 120 23.82 -20.45 0.80
C ALA A 120 22.49 -19.88 0.29
N LEU A 121 22.27 -19.81 -1.04
CA LEU A 121 21.00 -19.41 -1.62
C LEU A 121 19.82 -20.28 -1.15
N LYS A 122 20.02 -21.61 -1.08
CA LYS A 122 18.96 -22.53 -0.64
C LYS A 122 18.54 -22.29 0.80
N VAL A 123 19.46 -21.92 1.71
CA VAL A 123 19.16 -21.65 3.11
C VAL A 123 18.53 -20.28 3.28
N SER A 124 19.10 -19.22 2.70
CA SER A 124 18.56 -17.86 2.78
C SER A 124 17.17 -17.74 2.16
N PHE A 125 16.98 -18.26 0.93
CA PHE A 125 15.68 -18.32 0.28
C PHE A 125 14.68 -19.24 1.02
N GLY A 126 15.18 -20.29 1.71
CA GLY A 126 14.39 -21.12 2.60
C GLY A 126 13.81 -20.32 3.77
N GLY A 127 14.61 -19.44 4.37
CA GLY A 127 14.16 -18.50 5.41
C GLY A 127 13.11 -17.53 4.87
N GLY A 128 13.36 -16.91 3.72
CA GLY A 128 12.40 -16.05 3.04
C GLY A 128 11.08 -16.77 2.70
N THR A 129 11.14 -18.04 2.26
CA THR A 129 9.94 -18.86 1.98
C THR A 129 9.07 -19.04 3.23
N VAL A 130 9.67 -19.25 4.40
CA VAL A 130 8.93 -19.36 5.67
C VAL A 130 8.17 -18.08 5.97
N MET A 131 8.81 -16.93 5.76
CA MET A 131 8.18 -15.63 5.98
C MET A 131 7.03 -15.40 5.00
N GLY A 132 7.26 -15.57 3.69
CA GLY A 132 6.26 -15.33 2.66
C GLY A 132 5.00 -16.17 2.85
N LEU A 133 5.17 -17.48 3.12
CA LEU A 133 4.04 -18.39 3.38
C LEU A 133 3.38 -18.13 4.74
N GLY A 134 4.14 -17.69 5.75
CA GLY A 134 3.61 -17.31 7.05
C GLY A 134 2.67 -16.12 6.95
N VAL A 135 3.09 -15.07 6.26
CA VAL A 135 2.30 -13.85 6.02
C VAL A 135 1.02 -14.16 5.23
N ALA A 136 1.15 -14.74 4.04
CA ALA A 136 0.00 -15.02 3.18
C ALA A 136 -0.95 -16.06 3.82
N GLY A 137 -0.41 -17.12 4.44
CA GLY A 137 -1.19 -18.14 5.11
C GLY A 137 -1.99 -17.61 6.29
N LEU A 138 -1.38 -16.77 7.15
CA LEU A 138 -2.08 -16.13 8.27
C LEU A 138 -3.13 -15.12 7.79
N ALA A 139 -2.85 -14.36 6.72
CA ALA A 139 -3.78 -13.38 6.18
C ALA A 139 -5.06 -14.04 5.64
N VAL A 140 -4.91 -15.07 4.79
CA VAL A 140 -6.04 -15.81 4.23
C VAL A 140 -6.79 -16.58 5.32
N LEU A 141 -6.06 -17.19 6.28
CA LEU A 141 -6.68 -17.91 7.40
C LEU A 141 -7.51 -16.97 8.28
N GLY A 142 -6.94 -15.83 8.67
CA GLY A 142 -7.60 -14.84 9.53
C GLY A 142 -8.86 -14.28 8.87
N LEU A 143 -8.75 -13.76 7.63
CA LEU A 143 -9.90 -13.27 6.88
C LEU A 143 -10.99 -14.33 6.71
N SER A 144 -10.62 -15.53 6.28
CA SER A 144 -11.61 -16.61 6.05
C SER A 144 -12.33 -17.02 7.34
N LEU A 145 -11.58 -17.13 8.44
CA LEU A 145 -12.13 -17.55 9.74
C LEU A 145 -13.14 -16.52 10.25
N PHE A 146 -12.74 -15.25 10.30
CA PHE A 146 -13.61 -14.16 10.78
C PHE A 146 -14.78 -13.92 9.84
N PHE A 147 -14.59 -14.03 8.52
CA PHE A 147 -15.67 -13.93 7.56
C PHE A 147 -16.75 -15.02 7.80
N ILE A 148 -16.35 -16.29 8.00
CA ILE A 148 -17.29 -17.37 8.30
C ILE A 148 -18.03 -17.12 9.63
N ILE A 149 -17.33 -16.66 10.66
CA ILE A 149 -17.93 -16.34 11.95
C ILE A 149 -19.01 -15.26 11.77
N PHE A 150 -18.68 -14.15 11.07
CA PHE A 150 -19.59 -13.01 10.92
C PHE A 150 -20.76 -13.31 10.00
N ILE A 151 -20.58 -14.09 8.92
CA ILE A 151 -21.71 -14.57 8.10
C ILE A 151 -22.69 -15.35 8.97
N ASN A 152 -22.22 -16.33 9.76
CA ASN A 152 -23.08 -17.14 10.60
C ASN A 152 -23.81 -16.31 11.69
N MET A 153 -23.23 -15.17 12.10
CA MET A 153 -23.83 -14.28 13.08
C MET A 153 -24.85 -13.32 12.48
N PHE A 154 -24.58 -12.79 11.31
CA PHE A 154 -25.35 -11.67 10.76
C PHE A 154 -26.24 -12.04 9.57
N VAL A 155 -25.83 -12.96 8.70
CA VAL A 155 -26.52 -13.27 7.45
C VAL A 155 -27.59 -14.36 7.67
N GLY A 156 -28.77 -14.17 7.02
CA GLY A 156 -29.92 -15.10 7.15
C GLY A 156 -30.73 -14.91 8.43
N LYS A 157 -30.74 -13.70 9.00
CA LYS A 157 -31.53 -13.37 10.22
C LYS A 157 -32.92 -12.78 9.92
N GLY A 158 -33.28 -12.67 8.65
CA GLY A 158 -34.59 -12.21 8.21
C GLY A 158 -34.62 -10.82 7.60
N GLY A 159 -33.44 -10.20 7.43
CA GLY A 159 -33.25 -8.98 6.69
C GLY A 159 -32.91 -9.23 5.22
N ASP A 160 -32.60 -8.14 4.49
CA ASP A 160 -32.08 -8.19 3.14
C ASP A 160 -30.62 -8.70 3.15
N PHE A 161 -30.32 -9.63 2.22
CA PHE A 161 -28.98 -10.25 2.13
C PHE A 161 -27.86 -9.22 1.99
N TYR A 162 -28.05 -8.20 1.15
CA TYR A 162 -27.05 -7.16 0.93
C TYR A 162 -26.74 -6.39 2.23
N THR A 163 -27.77 -5.99 2.97
CA THR A 163 -27.64 -5.25 4.23
C THR A 163 -26.97 -6.09 5.31
N GLU A 164 -27.41 -7.34 5.49
CA GLU A 164 -26.82 -8.27 6.47
C GLU A 164 -25.36 -8.58 6.15
N MET A 165 -25.01 -8.75 4.87
CA MET A 165 -23.64 -8.96 4.41
C MET A 165 -22.79 -7.71 4.58
N THR A 166 -23.34 -6.51 4.39
CA THR A 166 -22.65 -5.26 4.63
C THR A 166 -22.20 -5.15 6.08
N ILE A 167 -23.07 -5.46 7.05
CA ILE A 167 -22.71 -5.50 8.48
C ILE A 167 -21.57 -6.49 8.76
N ALA A 168 -21.62 -7.67 8.12
CA ALA A 168 -20.56 -8.68 8.27
C ALA A 168 -19.21 -8.18 7.74
N LEU A 169 -19.19 -7.51 6.58
CA LEU A 169 -17.97 -6.97 5.95
C LEU A 169 -17.45 -5.72 6.66
N GLU A 170 -18.32 -4.83 7.16
CA GLU A 170 -17.94 -3.70 8.02
C GLU A 170 -17.28 -4.20 9.31
N THR A 171 -17.87 -5.20 9.95
CA THR A 171 -17.27 -5.82 11.14
C THR A 171 -15.90 -6.43 10.81
N LEU A 172 -15.76 -7.06 9.64
CA LEU A 172 -14.49 -7.61 9.15
C LEU A 172 -13.45 -6.52 8.83
N ALA A 173 -13.87 -5.29 8.49
CA ALA A 173 -12.95 -4.16 8.27
C ALA A 173 -12.14 -3.82 9.52
N GLY A 174 -12.66 -4.09 10.71
CA GLY A 174 -11.90 -4.02 11.97
C GLY A 174 -10.64 -4.88 11.94
N PHE A 175 -10.70 -6.11 11.38
CA PHE A 175 -9.52 -6.99 11.25
C PHE A 175 -8.43 -6.34 10.37
N SER A 176 -8.81 -5.73 9.25
CA SER A 176 -7.89 -5.03 8.38
C SER A 176 -7.29 -3.78 9.03
N LEU A 177 -8.13 -2.98 9.74
CA LEU A 177 -7.67 -1.80 10.47
C LEU A 177 -6.65 -2.16 11.56
N GLY A 178 -6.89 -3.24 12.30
CA GLY A 178 -5.96 -3.76 13.31
C GLY A 178 -4.63 -4.19 12.70
N ALA A 179 -4.69 -4.91 11.58
CA ALA A 179 -3.52 -5.38 10.85
C ALA A 179 -2.64 -4.23 10.34
N GLU A 180 -3.23 -3.24 9.65
CA GLU A 180 -2.52 -2.09 9.09
C GLU A 180 -2.01 -1.13 10.18
N SER A 181 -2.72 -1.03 11.31
CA SER A 181 -2.25 -0.21 12.44
C SER A 181 -0.95 -0.75 13.02
N ILE A 182 -0.86 -2.06 13.25
CA ILE A 182 0.40 -2.70 13.69
C ILE A 182 1.48 -2.56 12.63
N ALA A 183 1.13 -2.77 11.36
CA ALA A 183 2.06 -2.62 10.24
C ALA A 183 2.70 -1.24 10.18
N LEU A 184 1.91 -0.17 10.40
CA LEU A 184 2.41 1.20 10.42
C LEU A 184 3.52 1.39 11.46
N PHE A 185 3.26 1.03 12.71
CA PHE A 185 4.22 1.21 13.78
C PHE A 185 5.45 0.32 13.59
N ALA A 186 5.26 -0.96 13.23
CA ALA A 186 6.35 -1.89 12.98
C ALA A 186 7.25 -1.43 11.81
N ARG A 187 6.67 -0.89 10.73
CA ARG A 187 7.44 -0.40 9.58
C ARG A 187 8.18 0.89 9.87
N VAL A 188 7.50 1.87 10.50
CA VAL A 188 8.12 3.16 10.87
C VAL A 188 9.15 2.97 11.96
N GLY A 189 8.81 2.26 13.04
CA GLY A 189 9.72 1.99 14.16
C GLY A 189 10.91 1.14 13.74
N GLY A 190 10.67 0.06 13.01
CA GLY A 190 11.71 -0.80 12.45
C GLY A 190 12.66 -0.04 11.52
N GLY A 191 12.13 0.77 10.60
CA GLY A 191 12.93 1.59 9.69
C GLY A 191 13.77 2.65 10.40
N ILE A 192 13.22 3.32 11.42
CA ILE A 192 14.00 4.27 12.25
C ILE A 192 15.10 3.53 13.00
N TYR A 193 14.81 2.37 13.58
CA TYR A 193 15.79 1.56 14.27
C TYR A 193 16.96 1.17 13.34
N THR A 194 16.65 0.53 12.21
CA THR A 194 17.62 0.03 11.24
C THR A 194 18.55 1.17 10.78
N LYS A 195 17.95 2.27 10.33
CA LYS A 195 18.76 3.35 9.72
C LYS A 195 19.46 4.24 10.75
N ALA A 196 19.00 4.25 11.99
CA ALA A 196 19.79 4.87 13.08
C ALA A 196 21.07 4.08 13.38
N ALA A 197 21.00 2.75 13.37
CA ALA A 197 22.14 1.87 13.60
C ALA A 197 23.11 1.91 12.42
N ASP A 198 22.62 1.71 11.19
CA ASP A 198 23.37 1.71 9.94
C ASP A 198 24.12 3.03 9.71
N VAL A 199 23.40 4.17 9.70
CA VAL A 199 24.03 5.50 9.54
C VAL A 199 25.04 5.78 10.66
N GLY A 200 24.73 5.36 11.90
CA GLY A 200 25.66 5.50 13.03
C GLY A 200 26.92 4.64 12.87
N ALA A 201 26.77 3.41 12.39
CA ALA A 201 27.88 2.50 12.10
C ALA A 201 28.74 3.01 10.94
N ASP A 202 28.12 3.47 9.86
CA ASP A 202 28.78 3.89 8.63
C ASP A 202 29.55 5.21 8.81
N LEU A 203 28.91 6.25 9.38
CA LEU A 203 29.58 7.55 9.55
C LEU A 203 30.81 7.46 10.43
N VAL A 204 30.74 6.78 11.57
CA VAL A 204 31.88 6.72 12.49
C VAL A 204 32.85 5.59 12.11
N GLY A 205 32.35 4.43 11.71
CA GLY A 205 33.18 3.28 11.36
C GLY A 205 33.90 3.48 10.01
N LYS A 206 33.13 3.64 8.93
CA LYS A 206 33.69 3.68 7.58
C LYS A 206 34.32 5.04 7.23
N VAL A 207 33.64 6.17 7.58
CA VAL A 207 34.07 7.50 7.13
C VAL A 207 35.10 8.09 8.09
N GLU A 208 34.88 8.07 9.42
CA GLU A 208 35.79 8.67 10.41
C GLU A 208 36.95 7.74 10.79
N ALA A 209 36.67 6.50 11.17
CA ALA A 209 37.67 5.56 11.66
C ALA A 209 38.35 4.75 10.56
N GLY A 210 37.77 4.68 9.35
CA GLY A 210 38.32 3.97 8.20
C GLY A 210 38.35 2.43 8.38
N ILE A 211 37.52 1.86 9.26
CA ILE A 211 37.40 0.41 9.44
C ILE A 211 36.42 -0.19 8.42
N PRO A 212 36.57 -1.46 8.05
CA PRO A 212 35.63 -2.13 7.13
C PRO A 212 34.18 -2.13 7.63
N GLU A 213 33.25 -2.35 6.72
CA GLU A 213 31.86 -2.67 7.02
C GLU A 213 31.78 -3.98 7.82
N ASP A 214 30.87 -4.05 8.77
CA ASP A 214 30.68 -5.18 9.67
C ASP A 214 31.90 -5.55 10.55
N ASP A 215 32.88 -4.65 10.68
CA ASP A 215 34.05 -4.91 11.52
C ASP A 215 33.61 -5.09 12.99
N PRO A 216 34.09 -6.18 13.68
CA PRO A 216 33.71 -6.45 15.07
C PRO A 216 34.18 -5.38 16.07
N ARG A 217 35.07 -4.48 15.68
CA ARG A 217 35.51 -3.33 16.51
C ARG A 217 34.45 -2.23 16.55
N ASN A 218 33.56 -2.16 15.57
CA ASN A 218 32.51 -1.15 15.55
C ASN A 218 31.38 -1.51 16.52
N PRO A 219 31.11 -0.69 17.55
CA PRO A 219 30.06 -0.98 18.53
C PRO A 219 28.63 -1.05 17.96
N ALA A 220 28.37 -0.43 16.82
CA ALA A 220 27.05 -0.38 16.21
C ALA A 220 26.75 -1.58 15.31
N THR A 221 27.74 -2.41 14.90
CA THR A 221 27.56 -3.52 13.96
C THR A 221 26.48 -4.51 14.37
N ILE A 222 26.39 -4.89 15.66
CA ILE A 222 25.31 -5.78 16.13
C ILE A 222 23.95 -5.07 16.08
N ALA A 223 23.88 -3.77 16.37
CA ALA A 223 22.64 -3.01 16.29
C ALA A 223 22.17 -2.89 14.82
N ASP A 224 23.09 -2.73 13.89
CA ASP A 224 22.84 -2.69 12.46
C ASP A 224 22.24 -4.03 11.96
N ASN A 225 22.92 -5.13 12.20
CA ASN A 225 22.39 -6.46 11.89
C ASN A 225 21.05 -6.80 12.58
N VAL A 226 20.80 -6.29 13.78
CA VAL A 226 19.49 -6.37 14.43
C VAL A 226 18.47 -5.57 13.63
N GLY A 227 18.85 -4.40 13.14
CA GLY A 227 18.02 -3.50 12.36
C GLY A 227 17.41 -4.15 11.12
N ASP A 228 18.23 -4.81 10.30
CA ASP A 228 17.75 -5.52 9.10
C ASP A 228 16.67 -6.56 9.42
N ASN A 229 16.85 -7.30 10.51
CA ASN A 229 15.82 -8.25 10.95
C ASN A 229 14.54 -7.55 11.46
N VAL A 230 14.67 -6.37 12.08
CA VAL A 230 13.55 -5.59 12.61
C VAL A 230 12.80 -4.86 11.51
N GLY A 231 13.52 -4.02 10.73
CA GLY A 231 12.93 -3.17 9.70
C GLY A 231 12.56 -3.93 8.44
N ASP A 232 13.55 -4.64 7.87
CA ASP A 232 13.42 -5.22 6.54
C ASP A 232 12.88 -6.66 6.53
N VAL A 233 12.75 -7.30 7.70
CA VAL A 233 12.02 -8.57 7.81
C VAL A 233 10.72 -8.40 8.57
N ALA A 234 10.72 -8.04 9.85
CA ALA A 234 9.50 -8.01 10.64
C ALA A 234 8.56 -6.89 10.23
N GLY A 235 9.09 -5.66 10.03
CA GLY A 235 8.30 -4.52 9.57
C GLY A 235 7.68 -4.73 8.19
N MET A 236 8.45 -5.28 7.24
CA MET A 236 7.96 -5.63 5.90
C MET A 236 6.91 -6.74 5.95
N GLY A 237 7.09 -7.74 6.81
CA GLY A 237 6.11 -8.81 6.97
C GLY A 237 4.76 -8.32 7.47
N ALA A 238 4.76 -7.41 8.43
CA ALA A 238 3.55 -6.76 8.92
C ALA A 238 2.89 -5.89 7.84
N ASP A 239 3.66 -5.11 7.05
CA ASP A 239 3.16 -4.29 5.94
C ASP A 239 2.47 -5.14 4.87
N LEU A 240 3.13 -6.18 4.39
CA LEU A 240 2.54 -7.04 3.35
C LEU A 240 1.38 -7.89 3.89
N PHE A 241 1.37 -8.24 5.18
CA PHE A 241 0.21 -8.85 5.82
C PHE A 241 -1.00 -7.92 5.77
N GLY A 242 -0.85 -6.67 6.22
CA GLY A 242 -1.91 -5.66 6.17
C GLY A 242 -2.39 -5.41 4.74
N SER A 243 -1.45 -5.25 3.79
CA SER A 243 -1.75 -5.06 2.37
C SER A 243 -2.60 -6.18 1.78
N TYR A 244 -2.24 -7.41 2.10
CA TYR A 244 -2.97 -8.60 1.63
C TYR A 244 -4.40 -8.63 2.16
N VAL A 245 -4.55 -8.41 3.47
CA VAL A 245 -5.85 -8.36 4.15
C VAL A 245 -6.73 -7.23 3.60
N ALA A 246 -6.20 -6.02 3.48
CA ALA A 246 -6.93 -4.84 3.01
C ALA A 246 -7.42 -5.01 1.56
N THR A 247 -6.56 -5.55 0.68
CA THR A 247 -6.89 -5.77 -0.73
C THR A 247 -8.01 -6.78 -0.90
N VAL A 248 -7.89 -7.93 -0.23
CA VAL A 248 -8.91 -8.99 -0.33
C VAL A 248 -10.23 -8.50 0.26
N LEU A 249 -10.22 -7.84 1.42
CA LEU A 249 -11.41 -7.26 2.04
C LEU A 249 -12.11 -6.24 1.14
N ALA A 250 -11.37 -5.27 0.57
CA ALA A 250 -11.93 -4.27 -0.33
C ALA A 250 -12.62 -4.93 -1.54
N SER A 251 -12.00 -5.98 -2.09
CA SER A 251 -12.58 -6.74 -3.20
C SER A 251 -13.83 -7.51 -2.80
N MET A 252 -13.88 -8.04 -1.57
CA MET A 252 -15.09 -8.70 -1.01
C MET A 252 -16.23 -7.70 -0.83
N VAL A 253 -15.95 -6.49 -0.34
CA VAL A 253 -16.95 -5.40 -0.20
C VAL A 253 -17.53 -5.04 -1.56
N LEU A 254 -16.69 -4.85 -2.58
CA LEU A 254 -17.15 -4.56 -3.94
C LEU A 254 -17.89 -5.77 -4.57
N GLY A 255 -17.53 -7.00 -4.20
CA GLY A 255 -18.28 -8.20 -4.57
C GLY A 255 -19.71 -8.18 -4.02
N ASN A 256 -19.92 -7.70 -2.79
CA ASN A 256 -21.25 -7.50 -2.22
C ASN A 256 -22.05 -6.43 -2.98
N TYR A 257 -21.36 -5.36 -3.41
CA TYR A 257 -21.97 -4.32 -4.23
C TYR A 257 -22.44 -4.85 -5.60
N ILE A 258 -21.66 -5.70 -6.25
CA ILE A 258 -22.08 -6.39 -7.49
C ILE A 258 -23.35 -7.22 -7.28
N ILE A 259 -23.45 -7.93 -6.16
CA ILE A 259 -24.65 -8.71 -5.84
C ILE A 259 -25.90 -7.82 -5.72
N LYS A 260 -25.73 -6.61 -5.11
CA LYS A 260 -26.80 -5.59 -5.05
C LYS A 260 -27.23 -5.15 -6.44
N ASP A 261 -26.25 -4.78 -7.29
CA ASP A 261 -26.53 -4.30 -8.66
C ASP A 261 -27.24 -5.37 -9.50
N MET A 262 -26.80 -6.62 -9.42
CA MET A 262 -27.42 -7.75 -10.10
C MET A 262 -28.84 -8.03 -9.59
N THR A 263 -29.08 -7.93 -8.29
CA THR A 263 -30.41 -8.08 -7.68
C THR A 263 -31.34 -6.98 -8.17
N GLN A 264 -30.87 -5.73 -8.25
CA GLN A 264 -31.64 -4.59 -8.76
C GLN A 264 -31.94 -4.71 -10.26
N ALA A 265 -30.96 -5.14 -11.07
CA ALA A 265 -31.12 -5.31 -12.50
C ALA A 265 -32.13 -6.39 -12.87
N ASN A 266 -32.13 -7.51 -12.18
CA ASN A 266 -32.93 -8.67 -12.48
C ASN A 266 -34.32 -8.65 -11.79
N GLY A 267 -34.52 -7.79 -10.77
CA GLY A 267 -35.73 -7.73 -9.96
C GLY A 267 -35.92 -8.94 -9.03
N GLU A 268 -34.97 -9.86 -9.01
CA GLU A 268 -34.92 -11.06 -8.16
C GLU A 268 -33.57 -11.13 -7.44
N GLN A 269 -33.55 -11.72 -6.24
CA GLN A 269 -32.32 -11.89 -5.48
C GLN A 269 -31.30 -12.70 -6.28
N PHE A 270 -30.05 -12.21 -6.35
CA PHE A 270 -28.95 -12.94 -6.98
C PHE A 270 -28.80 -14.34 -6.40
N SER A 271 -28.68 -15.33 -7.28
CA SER A 271 -28.54 -16.74 -6.89
C SER A 271 -27.40 -17.41 -7.64
N ASP A 272 -26.52 -18.10 -6.91
CA ASP A 272 -25.44 -18.93 -7.42
C ASP A 272 -25.27 -20.24 -6.63
N THR A 273 -24.42 -21.14 -7.12
CA THR A 273 -24.11 -22.40 -6.46
C THR A 273 -23.18 -22.25 -5.23
N PHE A 274 -22.75 -21.03 -4.91
CA PHE A 274 -21.82 -20.68 -3.83
C PHE A 274 -22.49 -20.02 -2.63
N GLY A 275 -23.82 -20.19 -2.51
CA GLY A 275 -24.62 -19.58 -1.44
C GLY A 275 -24.87 -18.08 -1.66
N ASN A 276 -25.00 -17.70 -2.92
CA ASN A 276 -25.20 -16.32 -3.37
C ASN A 276 -24.04 -15.38 -3.07
N MET A 277 -22.80 -15.92 -2.98
CA MET A 277 -21.59 -15.19 -2.55
C MET A 277 -20.41 -15.34 -3.53
N GLY A 278 -20.62 -15.81 -4.75
CA GLY A 278 -19.54 -15.99 -5.75
C GLY A 278 -18.64 -14.76 -5.91
N PRO A 279 -19.19 -13.56 -6.18
CA PRO A 279 -18.42 -12.35 -6.31
C PRO A 279 -17.64 -11.94 -5.03
N ILE A 280 -18.18 -12.25 -3.85
CA ILE A 280 -17.52 -11.96 -2.55
C ILE A 280 -16.40 -12.95 -2.26
N LEU A 281 -16.59 -14.23 -2.58
CA LEU A 281 -15.63 -15.30 -2.31
C LEU A 281 -14.48 -15.35 -3.30
N LEU A 282 -14.68 -14.90 -4.53
CA LEU A 282 -13.69 -14.97 -5.60
C LEU A 282 -12.30 -14.40 -5.21
N PRO A 283 -12.17 -13.17 -4.67
CA PRO A 283 -10.87 -12.63 -4.27
C PRO A 283 -10.20 -13.48 -3.19
N LEU A 284 -10.96 -14.03 -2.25
CA LEU A 284 -10.44 -14.86 -1.18
C LEU A 284 -9.93 -16.23 -1.70
N VAL A 285 -10.61 -16.82 -2.69
CA VAL A 285 -10.18 -18.07 -3.36
C VAL A 285 -8.95 -17.82 -4.23
N ILE A 286 -8.89 -16.70 -4.97
CA ILE A 286 -7.70 -16.27 -5.74
C ILE A 286 -6.49 -16.15 -4.80
N ALA A 287 -6.68 -15.51 -3.65
CA ALA A 287 -5.67 -15.38 -2.61
C ALA A 287 -5.15 -16.75 -2.13
N GLY A 288 -6.05 -17.68 -1.85
CA GLY A 288 -5.70 -19.06 -1.43
C GLY A 288 -4.93 -19.83 -2.50
N VAL A 289 -5.36 -19.78 -3.76
CA VAL A 289 -4.67 -20.42 -4.90
C VAL A 289 -3.29 -19.84 -5.10
N GLY A 290 -3.12 -18.52 -4.91
CA GLY A 290 -1.82 -17.86 -4.98
C GLY A 290 -0.79 -18.44 -3.99
N ILE A 291 -1.22 -18.87 -2.80
CA ILE A 291 -0.36 -19.58 -1.83
C ILE A 291 0.16 -20.89 -2.44
N LEU A 292 -0.72 -21.69 -3.06
CA LEU A 292 -0.33 -22.96 -3.66
C LEU A 292 0.60 -22.74 -4.88
N ALA A 293 0.29 -21.76 -5.73
CA ALA A 293 1.14 -21.37 -6.85
C ALA A 293 2.54 -20.94 -6.38
N SER A 294 2.60 -20.18 -5.28
CA SER A 294 3.87 -19.75 -4.67
C SER A 294 4.66 -20.93 -4.11
N ILE A 295 4.02 -21.90 -3.45
CA ILE A 295 4.69 -23.14 -3.00
C ILE A 295 5.36 -23.84 -4.18
N ILE A 296 4.64 -24.00 -5.30
CA ILE A 296 5.19 -24.63 -6.51
C ILE A 296 6.37 -23.82 -7.04
N GLY A 297 6.24 -22.49 -7.15
CA GLY A 297 7.30 -21.57 -7.61
C GLY A 297 8.61 -21.74 -6.81
N THR A 298 8.53 -21.93 -5.47
CA THR A 298 9.74 -22.09 -4.63
C THR A 298 10.61 -23.28 -5.01
N PHE A 299 10.08 -24.32 -5.65
CA PHE A 299 10.88 -25.47 -6.08
C PHE A 299 11.78 -25.20 -7.28
N PHE A 300 11.53 -24.12 -8.01
CA PHE A 300 12.28 -23.75 -9.21
C PHE A 300 13.42 -22.76 -8.93
N VAL A 301 13.48 -22.17 -7.75
CA VAL A 301 14.59 -21.28 -7.34
C VAL A 301 15.83 -22.13 -7.02
N LYS A 302 16.70 -22.30 -8.00
CA LYS A 302 17.93 -23.12 -7.90
C LYS A 302 19.00 -22.59 -8.84
N ILE A 303 20.24 -22.54 -8.33
CA ILE A 303 21.45 -22.40 -9.13
C ILE A 303 22.32 -23.65 -8.97
N LYS A 304 23.18 -23.93 -9.95
CA LYS A 304 24.06 -25.11 -9.94
C LYS A 304 25.53 -24.74 -9.87
N ASN A 305 25.87 -23.55 -10.37
CA ASN A 305 27.25 -23.06 -10.47
C ASN A 305 27.66 -22.41 -9.14
N ASN A 306 28.82 -22.79 -8.63
CA ASN A 306 29.39 -22.18 -7.40
C ASN A 306 30.01 -20.79 -7.67
N GLU A 307 30.33 -20.52 -8.93
CA GLU A 307 30.87 -19.23 -9.41
C GLU A 307 29.78 -18.40 -10.12
N ALA A 308 28.50 -18.68 -9.81
CA ALA A 308 27.40 -17.94 -10.38
C ALA A 308 27.50 -16.46 -10.00
N LYS A 309 27.23 -15.61 -10.97
CA LYS A 309 27.15 -14.15 -10.77
C LYS A 309 25.74 -13.72 -10.38
N GLU A 310 25.62 -12.48 -9.96
CA GLU A 310 24.36 -11.85 -9.54
C GLU A 310 23.23 -12.09 -10.56
N ALA A 311 23.51 -11.97 -11.85
CA ALA A 311 22.52 -12.17 -12.92
C ALA A 311 21.95 -13.60 -12.98
N GLU A 312 22.76 -14.62 -12.63
CA GLU A 312 22.29 -16.02 -12.58
C GLU A 312 21.40 -16.26 -11.35
N VAL A 313 21.76 -15.69 -10.20
CA VAL A 313 20.95 -15.76 -8.96
C VAL A 313 19.63 -15.03 -9.17
N GLN A 314 19.65 -13.81 -9.71
CA GLN A 314 18.45 -13.04 -10.04
C GLN A 314 17.53 -13.78 -11.01
N SER A 315 18.11 -14.41 -12.05
CA SER A 315 17.35 -15.21 -13.03
C SER A 315 16.66 -16.41 -12.38
N ALA A 316 17.31 -17.07 -11.41
CA ALA A 316 16.70 -18.19 -10.66
C ALA A 316 15.51 -17.74 -9.79
N LEU A 317 15.62 -16.59 -9.11
CA LEU A 317 14.53 -16.00 -8.33
C LEU A 317 13.38 -15.59 -9.23
N ASN A 318 13.68 -14.92 -10.36
CA ASN A 318 12.68 -14.50 -11.34
C ASN A 318 11.95 -15.70 -11.96
N LEU A 319 12.63 -16.82 -12.21
CA LEU A 319 11.98 -18.04 -12.74
C LEU A 319 10.92 -18.58 -11.77
N GLY A 320 11.23 -18.64 -10.47
CA GLY A 320 10.26 -19.06 -9.46
C GLY A 320 9.04 -18.14 -9.42
N ASN A 321 9.26 -16.83 -9.53
CA ASN A 321 8.21 -15.83 -9.58
C ASN A 321 7.33 -15.97 -10.84
N TYR A 322 7.93 -16.14 -12.02
CA TYR A 322 7.17 -16.32 -13.28
C TYR A 322 6.31 -17.58 -13.28
N ILE A 323 6.79 -18.66 -12.66
CA ILE A 323 6.00 -19.89 -12.51
C ILE A 323 4.80 -19.66 -11.60
N SER A 324 4.99 -18.99 -10.45
CA SER A 324 3.91 -18.64 -9.54
C SER A 324 2.87 -17.75 -10.23
N LEU A 325 3.32 -16.72 -10.96
CA LEU A 325 2.48 -15.81 -11.72
C LEU A 325 1.69 -16.54 -12.82
N GLY A 326 2.36 -17.38 -13.61
CA GLY A 326 1.71 -18.17 -14.68
C GLY A 326 0.65 -19.12 -14.16
N LEU A 327 0.92 -19.82 -13.04
CA LEU A 327 -0.06 -20.68 -12.37
C LEU A 327 -1.26 -19.87 -11.82
N THR A 328 -1.02 -18.69 -11.30
CA THR A 328 -2.08 -17.77 -10.83
C THR A 328 -2.97 -17.33 -12.00
N VAL A 329 -2.39 -16.96 -13.14
CA VAL A 329 -3.14 -16.60 -14.36
C VAL A 329 -4.05 -17.75 -14.81
N VAL A 330 -3.50 -18.95 -14.93
CA VAL A 330 -4.27 -20.14 -15.36
C VAL A 330 -5.39 -20.43 -14.36
N SER A 331 -5.10 -20.33 -13.07
CA SER A 331 -6.12 -20.57 -12.03
C SER A 331 -7.23 -19.53 -12.07
N CYS A 332 -6.92 -18.23 -12.24
CA CYS A 332 -7.92 -17.18 -12.35
C CYS A 332 -8.87 -17.39 -13.54
N TRP A 333 -8.37 -17.91 -14.68
CA TRP A 333 -9.22 -18.23 -15.81
C TRP A 333 -10.36 -19.20 -15.42
N PHE A 334 -10.00 -20.32 -14.77
CA PHE A 334 -10.98 -21.33 -14.36
C PHE A 334 -11.86 -20.86 -13.20
N LEU A 335 -11.29 -20.11 -12.23
CA LEU A 335 -12.04 -19.63 -11.06
C LEU A 335 -13.12 -18.62 -11.45
N ILE A 336 -12.80 -17.68 -12.34
CA ILE A 336 -13.75 -16.66 -12.77
C ILE A 336 -14.88 -17.28 -13.56
N ASP A 337 -14.59 -18.18 -14.49
CA ASP A 337 -15.58 -18.91 -15.28
C ASP A 337 -16.49 -19.79 -14.40
N MET A 338 -15.95 -20.33 -13.30
CA MET A 338 -16.68 -21.19 -12.36
C MET A 338 -17.53 -20.41 -11.36
N MET A 339 -17.02 -19.26 -10.85
CA MET A 339 -17.58 -18.56 -9.69
C MET A 339 -18.46 -17.37 -10.04
N LEU A 340 -18.34 -16.84 -11.24
CA LEU A 340 -19.15 -15.72 -11.72
C LEU A 340 -20.13 -16.20 -12.78
N PRO A 341 -21.33 -15.57 -12.91
CA PRO A 341 -22.26 -15.85 -14.02
C PRO A 341 -21.65 -15.38 -15.34
N GLU A 342 -22.20 -15.81 -16.48
CA GLU A 342 -21.70 -15.44 -17.83
C GLU A 342 -21.64 -13.93 -18.03
N THR A 343 -22.64 -13.20 -17.52
CA THR A 343 -22.72 -11.73 -17.53
C THR A 343 -23.01 -11.20 -16.14
N ILE A 344 -22.46 -10.03 -15.86
CA ILE A 344 -22.59 -9.34 -14.57
C ILE A 344 -23.14 -7.95 -14.86
N ASN A 345 -24.24 -7.60 -14.20
CA ASN A 345 -24.74 -6.24 -14.17
C ASN A 345 -24.01 -5.48 -13.04
N MET A 346 -23.36 -4.39 -13.39
CA MET A 346 -22.65 -3.54 -12.43
C MET A 346 -22.84 -2.07 -12.74
N ASN A 347 -22.92 -1.26 -11.71
CA ASN A 347 -23.03 0.19 -11.83
C ASN A 347 -21.64 0.80 -12.05
N PHE A 348 -21.49 1.49 -13.19
CA PHE A 348 -20.34 2.36 -13.44
C PHE A 348 -20.70 3.75 -12.94
N PHE A 349 -20.01 4.22 -11.90
CA PHE A 349 -20.27 5.52 -11.30
C PHE A 349 -20.24 6.63 -12.36
N GLY A 350 -21.35 7.37 -12.46
CA GLY A 350 -21.55 8.43 -13.48
C GLY A 350 -22.05 7.95 -14.85
N GLU A 351 -22.04 6.63 -15.13
CA GLU A 351 -22.45 6.07 -16.44
C GLU A 351 -23.65 5.10 -16.32
N GLY A 352 -24.06 4.77 -15.09
CA GLY A 352 -25.18 3.88 -14.79
C GLY A 352 -24.85 2.40 -14.90
N LEU A 353 -25.93 1.58 -14.85
CA LEU A 353 -25.82 0.13 -14.86
C LEU A 353 -25.44 -0.39 -16.26
N LYS A 354 -24.43 -1.25 -16.31
CA LYS A 354 -23.97 -1.91 -17.54
C LYS A 354 -23.88 -3.42 -17.35
N GLU A 355 -24.23 -4.14 -18.40
CA GLU A 355 -24.00 -5.59 -18.50
C GLU A 355 -22.60 -5.86 -19.05
N VAL A 356 -21.79 -6.62 -18.30
CA VAL A 356 -20.39 -6.91 -18.59
C VAL A 356 -20.17 -8.42 -18.58
N PRO A 357 -19.56 -9.01 -19.63
CA PRO A 357 -19.17 -10.43 -19.60
C PRO A 357 -18.17 -10.71 -18.46
N SER A 358 -18.37 -11.78 -17.72
CA SER A 358 -17.47 -12.15 -16.59
C SER A 358 -16.00 -12.33 -17.02
N ARG A 359 -15.75 -12.67 -18.28
CA ARG A 359 -14.40 -12.72 -18.86
C ARG A 359 -13.66 -11.39 -18.84
N HIS A 360 -14.36 -10.25 -18.79
CA HIS A 360 -13.73 -8.94 -18.60
C HIS A 360 -13.08 -8.83 -17.21
N VAL A 361 -13.62 -9.49 -16.19
CA VAL A 361 -12.99 -9.60 -14.88
C VAL A 361 -11.67 -10.36 -14.97
N PHE A 362 -11.60 -11.43 -15.80
CA PHE A 362 -10.32 -12.10 -16.05
C PHE A 362 -9.31 -11.20 -16.77
N TYR A 363 -9.73 -10.42 -17.76
CA TYR A 363 -8.82 -9.45 -18.39
C TYR A 363 -8.35 -8.38 -17.41
N ALA A 364 -9.17 -7.97 -16.45
CA ALA A 364 -8.76 -7.09 -15.36
C ALA A 364 -7.69 -7.75 -14.45
N THR A 365 -7.80 -9.09 -14.18
CA THR A 365 -6.74 -9.81 -13.46
C THR A 365 -5.40 -9.79 -14.21
N LEU A 366 -5.44 -9.93 -15.54
CA LEU A 366 -4.23 -9.85 -16.37
C LEU A 366 -3.60 -8.45 -16.31
N VAL A 367 -4.44 -7.39 -16.27
CA VAL A 367 -3.94 -6.02 -16.07
C VAL A 367 -3.19 -5.92 -14.74
N GLY A 368 -3.78 -6.37 -13.62
CA GLY A 368 -3.15 -6.33 -12.29
C GLY A 368 -1.82 -7.09 -12.22
N LEU A 369 -1.80 -8.33 -12.71
CA LEU A 369 -0.59 -9.16 -12.74
C LEU A 369 0.50 -8.55 -13.64
N SER A 370 0.11 -7.99 -14.80
CA SER A 370 1.03 -7.31 -15.72
C SER A 370 1.64 -6.06 -15.10
N VAL A 371 0.85 -5.28 -14.36
CA VAL A 371 1.34 -4.09 -13.64
C VAL A 371 2.37 -4.47 -12.60
N GLY A 372 2.11 -5.50 -11.79
CA GLY A 372 3.09 -5.99 -10.80
C GLY A 372 4.42 -6.38 -11.44
N TRP A 373 4.38 -7.07 -12.59
CA TRP A 373 5.57 -7.44 -13.34
C TRP A 373 6.28 -6.23 -13.97
N LEU A 374 5.54 -5.33 -14.63
CA LEU A 374 6.12 -4.17 -15.31
C LEU A 374 6.73 -3.16 -14.31
N ILE A 375 6.09 -2.93 -13.16
CA ILE A 375 6.67 -2.09 -12.09
C ILE A 375 7.96 -2.71 -11.56
N SER A 376 7.99 -4.01 -11.38
CA SER A 376 9.21 -4.73 -10.99
C SER A 376 10.34 -4.50 -12.01
N ALA A 377 10.03 -4.62 -13.30
CA ALA A 377 11.00 -4.38 -14.38
C ALA A 377 11.49 -2.91 -14.45
N ILE A 378 10.58 -1.94 -14.26
CA ILE A 378 10.94 -0.51 -14.19
C ILE A 378 11.84 -0.25 -12.99
N THR A 379 11.49 -0.76 -11.81
CA THR A 379 12.29 -0.60 -10.59
C THR A 379 13.67 -1.21 -10.77
N GLU A 380 13.75 -2.46 -11.27
CA GLU A 380 15.02 -3.12 -11.59
C GLU A 380 15.89 -2.29 -12.55
N TYR A 381 15.29 -1.70 -13.59
CA TYR A 381 16.04 -0.84 -14.53
C TYR A 381 16.67 0.37 -13.85
N TYR A 382 15.95 1.00 -12.88
CA TYR A 382 16.44 2.21 -12.21
C TYR A 382 17.38 1.92 -11.05
N THR A 383 17.33 0.73 -10.45
CA THR A 383 18.05 0.42 -9.20
C THR A 383 19.14 -0.64 -9.35
N ALA A 384 19.08 -1.55 -10.34
CA ALA A 384 20.02 -2.68 -10.41
C ALA A 384 21.44 -2.27 -10.84
N LEU A 385 22.42 -3.00 -10.31
CA LEU A 385 23.84 -2.87 -10.63
C LEU A 385 24.08 -2.93 -12.15
N GLY A 386 24.99 -2.11 -12.64
CA GLY A 386 25.39 -2.08 -14.06
C GLY A 386 24.37 -1.45 -15.01
N LYS A 387 23.18 -1.06 -14.54
CA LYS A 387 22.20 -0.32 -15.34
C LYS A 387 22.58 1.16 -15.49
N LYS A 388 22.18 1.75 -16.63
CA LYS A 388 22.54 3.16 -16.96
C LYS A 388 22.20 4.17 -15.85
N PRO A 389 21.02 4.13 -15.15
CA PRO A 389 20.72 5.08 -14.09
C PRO A 389 21.71 5.00 -12.93
N VAL A 390 22.05 3.79 -12.47
CA VAL A 390 23.02 3.54 -11.39
C VAL A 390 24.43 3.97 -11.83
N LEU A 391 24.87 3.59 -13.02
CA LEU A 391 26.15 4.01 -13.58
C LEU A 391 26.27 5.54 -13.73
N ASN A 392 25.18 6.24 -14.00
CA ASN A 392 25.17 7.69 -14.01
C ASN A 392 25.45 8.29 -12.63
N ILE A 393 24.92 7.69 -11.54
CA ILE A 393 25.23 8.12 -10.17
C ILE A 393 26.70 7.85 -9.86
N VAL A 394 27.23 6.68 -10.21
CA VAL A 394 28.64 6.30 -10.07
C VAL A 394 29.55 7.30 -10.79
N GLN A 395 29.24 7.66 -12.03
CA GLN A 395 29.99 8.65 -12.78
C GLN A 395 30.02 10.03 -12.09
N ASN A 396 28.86 10.48 -11.57
CA ASN A 396 28.76 11.76 -10.85
C ASN A 396 29.45 11.73 -9.48
N SER A 397 29.71 10.56 -8.90
CA SER A 397 30.49 10.42 -7.67
C SER A 397 31.94 10.87 -7.82
N SER A 398 32.49 10.84 -9.06
CA SER A 398 33.86 11.30 -9.34
C SER A 398 34.07 12.79 -9.11
N THR A 399 33.00 13.56 -9.10
CA THR A 399 33.05 15.01 -8.87
C THR A 399 32.66 15.42 -7.45
N GLY A 400 32.28 14.48 -6.61
CA GLY A 400 32.02 14.63 -5.18
C GLY A 400 30.62 14.31 -4.72
N ALA A 401 30.38 14.44 -3.42
CA ALA A 401 29.11 14.04 -2.79
C ALA A 401 27.89 14.85 -3.28
N ALA A 402 28.05 16.16 -3.52
CA ALA A 402 26.95 17.00 -3.96
C ALA A 402 26.38 16.56 -5.32
N THR A 403 27.26 16.27 -6.29
CA THR A 403 26.86 15.78 -7.62
C THR A 403 26.26 14.38 -7.58
N ASN A 404 26.77 13.51 -6.69
CA ASN A 404 26.18 12.20 -6.43
C ASN A 404 24.75 12.36 -5.90
N ILE A 405 24.53 13.21 -4.87
CA ILE A 405 23.19 13.44 -4.30
C ILE A 405 22.23 13.96 -5.37
N ILE A 406 22.61 14.95 -6.15
CA ILE A 406 21.79 15.49 -7.24
C ILE A 406 21.45 14.41 -8.27
N ALA A 407 22.41 13.57 -8.64
CA ALA A 407 22.20 12.49 -9.62
C ALA A 407 21.20 11.43 -9.12
N GLY A 408 21.27 11.04 -7.84
CA GLY A 408 20.35 10.09 -7.25
C GLY A 408 18.93 10.64 -7.10
N LEU A 409 18.78 11.90 -6.62
CA LEU A 409 17.47 12.58 -6.59
C LEU A 409 16.84 12.64 -7.98
N ALA A 410 17.60 13.04 -8.99
CA ALA A 410 17.13 13.11 -10.38
C ALA A 410 16.75 11.74 -10.93
N THR A 411 17.49 10.68 -10.57
CA THR A 411 17.21 9.30 -10.97
C THR A 411 15.90 8.81 -10.35
N GLY A 412 15.71 9.02 -9.05
CA GLY A 412 14.47 8.69 -8.36
C GLY A 412 13.25 9.45 -8.93
N MET A 413 13.37 10.77 -9.16
CA MET A 413 12.30 11.55 -9.78
C MET A 413 11.94 11.06 -11.18
N LYS A 414 12.94 10.75 -12.03
CA LYS A 414 12.69 10.19 -13.38
C LYS A 414 12.00 8.83 -13.34
N SER A 415 12.25 8.02 -12.33
CA SER A 415 11.64 6.68 -12.20
C SER A 415 10.13 6.72 -11.97
N THR A 416 9.60 7.83 -11.43
CA THR A 416 8.17 7.99 -11.19
C THR A 416 7.37 8.07 -12.49
N PHE A 417 7.94 8.62 -13.56
CA PHE A 417 7.24 8.88 -14.82
C PHE A 417 6.62 7.61 -15.43
N GLY A 418 7.45 6.59 -15.66
CA GLY A 418 6.97 5.32 -16.25
C GLY A 418 6.00 4.59 -15.35
N SER A 419 6.30 4.56 -14.05
CA SER A 419 5.46 3.89 -13.05
C SER A 419 4.07 4.52 -12.93
N VAL A 420 3.98 5.85 -12.89
CA VAL A 420 2.69 6.56 -12.76
C VAL A 420 1.84 6.41 -14.02
N ILE A 421 2.43 6.49 -15.22
CA ILE A 421 1.70 6.21 -16.47
C ILE A 421 1.13 4.79 -16.46
N LEU A 422 1.94 3.83 -16.01
CA LEU A 422 1.50 2.44 -15.94
C LEU A 422 0.35 2.26 -14.96
N PHE A 423 0.39 2.91 -13.79
CA PHE A 423 -0.73 2.89 -12.83
C PHE A 423 -1.99 3.52 -13.40
N ALA A 424 -1.87 4.69 -14.03
CA ALA A 424 -3.00 5.37 -14.64
C ALA A 424 -3.65 4.49 -15.73
N ALA A 425 -2.84 3.88 -16.58
CA ALA A 425 -3.31 2.95 -17.62
C ALA A 425 -3.97 1.70 -17.01
N ALA A 426 -3.41 1.16 -15.92
CA ALA A 426 -3.96 0.00 -15.24
C ALA A 426 -5.31 0.28 -14.58
N ILE A 427 -5.41 1.39 -13.86
CA ILE A 427 -6.65 1.84 -13.22
C ILE A 427 -7.74 2.05 -14.28
N TRP A 428 -7.42 2.82 -15.31
CA TRP A 428 -8.37 3.11 -16.40
C TRP A 428 -8.75 1.83 -17.16
N GLY A 429 -7.77 0.98 -17.49
CA GLY A 429 -8.02 -0.27 -18.23
C GLY A 429 -8.84 -1.27 -17.42
N ALA A 430 -8.52 -1.50 -16.14
CA ALA A 430 -9.28 -2.40 -15.28
C ALA A 430 -10.70 -1.88 -15.01
N TYR A 431 -10.86 -0.56 -14.83
CA TYR A 431 -12.16 0.08 -14.68
C TYR A 431 -13.01 -0.04 -15.96
N ALA A 432 -12.45 0.24 -17.13
CA ALA A 432 -13.15 0.11 -18.40
C ALA A 432 -13.60 -1.33 -18.69
N LEU A 433 -12.86 -2.33 -18.19
CA LEU A 433 -13.20 -3.76 -18.35
C LEU A 433 -14.33 -4.20 -17.41
N ALA A 434 -14.27 -3.86 -16.13
CA ALA A 434 -15.19 -4.39 -15.11
C ALA A 434 -15.41 -3.43 -13.92
N GLY A 435 -15.47 -2.11 -14.16
CA GLY A 435 -15.72 -1.12 -13.13
C GLY A 435 -14.74 -1.17 -11.97
N PHE A 436 -15.13 -0.69 -10.80
CA PHE A 436 -14.30 -0.77 -9.59
C PHE A 436 -14.06 -2.19 -9.10
N TYR A 437 -15.00 -3.10 -9.35
CA TYR A 437 -14.78 -4.52 -9.07
C TYR A 437 -13.61 -5.09 -9.87
N GLY A 438 -13.50 -4.71 -11.16
CA GLY A 438 -12.35 -5.07 -12.00
C GLY A 438 -11.02 -4.57 -11.44
N VAL A 439 -10.98 -3.31 -10.95
CA VAL A 439 -9.79 -2.75 -10.30
C VAL A 439 -9.44 -3.51 -9.02
N ALA A 440 -10.44 -3.86 -8.20
CA ALA A 440 -10.24 -4.59 -6.96
C ALA A 440 -9.75 -6.03 -7.19
N ILE A 441 -10.32 -6.72 -8.17
CA ILE A 441 -9.87 -8.07 -8.54
C ILE A 441 -8.48 -8.04 -9.19
N ALA A 442 -8.15 -6.99 -9.96
CA ALA A 442 -6.79 -6.78 -10.47
C ALA A 442 -5.77 -6.66 -9.32
N ALA A 443 -6.10 -5.87 -8.28
CA ALA A 443 -5.29 -5.76 -7.07
C ALA A 443 -5.18 -7.09 -6.32
N SER A 444 -6.28 -7.83 -6.14
CA SER A 444 -6.31 -9.14 -5.47
C SER A 444 -5.50 -10.19 -6.22
N ALA A 445 -5.57 -10.22 -7.54
CA ALA A 445 -4.77 -11.13 -8.37
C ALA A 445 -3.27 -10.82 -8.26
N MET A 446 -2.91 -9.52 -8.28
CA MET A 446 -1.53 -9.10 -8.04
C MET A 446 -1.05 -9.57 -6.66
N MET A 447 -1.84 -9.36 -5.60
CA MET A 447 -1.50 -9.78 -4.25
C MET A 447 -1.48 -11.31 -4.07
N ALA A 448 -2.12 -12.09 -4.91
CA ALA A 448 -2.06 -13.55 -4.84
C ALA A 448 -0.63 -14.11 -4.93
N THR A 449 0.29 -13.40 -5.59
CA THR A 449 1.71 -13.79 -5.70
C THR A 449 2.57 -13.33 -4.51
N THR A 450 2.00 -12.67 -3.50
CA THR A 450 2.72 -12.06 -2.36
C THR A 450 3.60 -13.07 -1.61
N ALA A 451 3.16 -14.32 -1.44
CA ALA A 451 3.96 -15.33 -0.75
C ALA A 451 5.31 -15.57 -1.44
N MET A 452 5.34 -15.57 -2.78
CA MET A 452 6.56 -15.71 -3.55
C MET A 452 7.38 -14.42 -3.56
N GLN A 453 6.72 -13.27 -3.76
CA GLN A 453 7.38 -11.96 -3.73
C GLN A 453 8.07 -11.70 -2.39
N LEU A 454 7.38 -11.98 -1.28
CA LEU A 454 7.94 -11.82 0.06
C LEU A 454 9.04 -12.83 0.36
N ALA A 455 8.98 -14.05 -0.21
CA ALA A 455 10.08 -15.01 -0.09
C ALA A 455 11.35 -14.52 -0.78
N ILE A 456 11.19 -13.85 -1.93
CA ILE A 456 12.29 -13.22 -2.70
C ILE A 456 12.80 -11.98 -1.99
N ASP A 457 11.92 -11.18 -1.38
CA ASP A 457 12.29 -9.94 -0.70
C ASP A 457 13.03 -10.23 0.62
N ALA A 458 12.48 -11.09 1.49
CA ALA A 458 13.08 -11.47 2.76
C ALA A 458 14.40 -12.27 2.65
N PHE A 459 14.69 -12.81 1.47
CA PHE A 459 15.98 -13.42 1.17
C PHE A 459 17.14 -12.42 1.30
N GLY A 460 16.93 -11.15 0.88
CA GLY A 460 17.94 -10.10 0.90
C GLY A 460 18.52 -9.82 2.28
N PRO A 461 17.72 -9.38 3.27
CA PRO A 461 18.19 -9.13 4.63
C PRO A 461 18.84 -10.35 5.32
N ILE A 462 18.39 -11.56 4.98
CA ILE A 462 19.03 -12.79 5.47
C ILE A 462 20.43 -12.97 4.86
N ALA A 463 20.62 -12.61 3.59
CA ALA A 463 21.90 -12.71 2.91
C ALA A 463 22.89 -11.63 3.39
N ASP A 464 22.41 -10.41 3.58
CA ASP A 464 23.17 -9.28 4.12
C ASP A 464 23.71 -9.61 5.53
N ASN A 465 22.81 -9.94 6.46
CA ASN A 465 23.19 -10.39 7.80
C ASN A 465 24.13 -11.62 7.79
N ALA A 466 24.04 -12.50 6.80
CA ALA A 466 24.99 -13.62 6.66
C ALA A 466 26.39 -13.11 6.28
N GLY A 467 26.47 -12.04 5.51
CA GLY A 467 27.72 -11.32 5.24
C GLY A 467 28.31 -10.68 6.48
N GLY A 468 27.48 -10.00 7.30
CA GLY A 468 27.89 -9.42 8.56
C GLY A 468 28.42 -10.47 9.55
N VAL A 469 27.74 -11.62 9.68
CA VAL A 469 28.23 -12.74 10.50
C VAL A 469 29.55 -13.30 9.96
N ALA A 470 29.74 -13.35 8.62
CA ALA A 470 30.98 -13.84 8.03
C ALA A 470 32.16 -12.91 8.37
N GLU A 471 31.97 -11.59 8.24
CA GLU A 471 33.00 -10.59 8.57
C GLU A 471 33.32 -10.57 10.05
N MET A 472 32.32 -10.45 10.93
CA MET A 472 32.51 -10.47 12.39
C MET A 472 33.16 -11.76 12.91
N SER A 473 32.97 -12.88 12.18
CA SER A 473 33.57 -14.15 12.50
C SER A 473 34.97 -14.32 11.92
N GLU A 474 35.46 -13.34 11.13
CA GLU A 474 36.78 -13.37 10.47
C GLU A 474 36.97 -14.62 9.59
N LEU A 475 35.91 -14.95 8.80
CA LEU A 475 35.94 -16.11 7.90
C LEU A 475 36.80 -15.84 6.67
N PRO A 476 37.23 -16.90 5.94
CA PRO A 476 37.94 -16.74 4.66
C PRO A 476 37.20 -15.84 3.69
N LYS A 477 37.95 -15.04 2.92
CA LYS A 477 37.38 -14.04 1.97
C LYS A 477 36.39 -14.63 0.95
N GLU A 478 36.59 -15.89 0.56
CA GLU A 478 35.66 -16.57 -0.38
C GLU A 478 34.25 -16.73 0.20
N VAL A 479 34.12 -16.80 1.51
CA VAL A 479 32.81 -16.90 2.18
C VAL A 479 32.09 -15.55 2.05
N ARG A 480 32.79 -14.45 2.36
CA ARG A 480 32.25 -13.09 2.19
C ARG A 480 31.91 -12.82 0.73
N GLN A 481 32.76 -13.16 -0.23
CA GLN A 481 32.45 -12.99 -1.64
C GLN A 481 31.16 -13.70 -2.09
N ARG A 482 30.87 -14.89 -1.56
CA ARG A 482 29.62 -15.61 -1.85
C ARG A 482 28.41 -14.95 -1.20
N THR A 483 28.54 -14.44 0.02
CA THR A 483 27.45 -13.70 0.67
C THR A 483 27.22 -12.35 -0.02
N ASP A 484 28.27 -11.64 -0.46
CA ASP A 484 28.18 -10.37 -1.18
C ASP A 484 27.42 -10.52 -2.51
N VAL A 485 27.63 -11.64 -3.26
CA VAL A 485 26.82 -11.93 -4.46
C VAL A 485 25.34 -12.07 -4.12
N LEU A 486 25.00 -12.75 -3.02
CA LEU A 486 23.62 -12.91 -2.58
C LEU A 486 23.02 -11.58 -2.10
N ASP A 487 23.77 -10.80 -1.34
CA ASP A 487 23.38 -9.50 -0.82
C ASP A 487 23.14 -8.48 -1.93
N SER A 488 24.02 -8.41 -2.93
CA SER A 488 23.85 -7.55 -4.10
C SER A 488 22.55 -7.84 -4.87
N VAL A 489 22.18 -9.11 -4.99
CA VAL A 489 20.88 -9.54 -5.55
C VAL A 489 19.76 -9.16 -4.57
N GLY A 490 19.99 -9.32 -3.27
CA GLY A 490 19.07 -8.96 -2.19
C GLY A 490 18.62 -7.51 -2.24
N ASN A 491 19.53 -6.56 -2.46
CA ASN A 491 19.22 -5.13 -2.59
C ASN A 491 18.35 -4.84 -3.82
N THR A 492 18.63 -5.50 -4.96
CA THR A 492 17.80 -5.36 -6.15
C THR A 492 16.41 -5.94 -5.92
N THR A 493 16.31 -7.13 -5.30
CA THR A 493 15.01 -7.75 -5.02
C THR A 493 14.22 -6.98 -3.97
N ALA A 494 14.87 -6.40 -2.95
CA ALA A 494 14.23 -5.53 -1.96
C ALA A 494 13.64 -4.26 -2.61
N ALA A 495 14.35 -3.61 -3.52
CA ALA A 495 13.83 -2.47 -4.27
C ALA A 495 12.62 -2.88 -5.12
N VAL A 496 12.70 -4.03 -5.81
CA VAL A 496 11.62 -4.61 -6.63
C VAL A 496 10.41 -4.96 -5.76
N GLY A 497 10.60 -5.62 -4.61
CA GLY A 497 9.54 -5.96 -3.66
C GLY A 497 8.81 -4.73 -3.11
N LYS A 498 9.57 -3.67 -2.76
CA LYS A 498 9.01 -2.38 -2.35
C LYS A 498 8.23 -1.72 -3.49
N GLY A 499 8.73 -1.76 -4.74
CA GLY A 499 8.01 -1.31 -5.94
C GLY A 499 6.68 -2.06 -6.14
N PHE A 500 6.67 -3.37 -5.97
CA PHE A 500 5.47 -4.21 -5.99
C PHE A 500 4.48 -3.82 -4.88
N ALA A 501 4.96 -3.58 -3.66
CA ALA A 501 4.13 -3.14 -2.53
C ALA A 501 3.49 -1.77 -2.79
N ILE A 502 4.21 -0.81 -3.41
CA ILE A 502 3.67 0.50 -3.81
C ILE A 502 2.57 0.34 -4.86
N ALA A 503 2.79 -0.51 -5.87
CA ALA A 503 1.81 -0.80 -6.91
C ALA A 503 0.52 -1.40 -6.33
N SER A 504 0.67 -2.38 -5.44
CA SER A 504 -0.48 -2.99 -4.78
C SER A 504 -1.23 -2.00 -3.90
N ALA A 505 -0.52 -1.12 -3.18
CA ALA A 505 -1.13 -0.08 -2.35
C ALA A 505 -1.96 0.92 -3.17
N ALA A 506 -1.47 1.32 -4.36
CA ALA A 506 -2.20 2.21 -5.26
C ALA A 506 -3.52 1.60 -5.73
N LEU A 507 -3.51 0.35 -6.19
CA LEU A 507 -4.72 -0.36 -6.63
C LEU A 507 -5.66 -0.67 -5.45
N THR A 508 -5.11 -1.08 -4.30
CA THR A 508 -5.88 -1.33 -3.08
C THR A 508 -6.56 -0.08 -2.56
N ALA A 509 -5.85 1.06 -2.58
CA ALA A 509 -6.42 2.34 -2.14
C ALA A 509 -7.63 2.72 -2.98
N LEU A 510 -7.60 2.50 -4.29
CA LEU A 510 -8.74 2.77 -5.16
C LEU A 510 -9.92 1.80 -4.88
N ALA A 511 -9.63 0.53 -4.60
CA ALA A 511 -10.68 -0.42 -4.20
C ALA A 511 -11.32 -0.05 -2.84
N LEU A 512 -10.49 0.34 -1.86
CA LEU A 512 -10.97 0.85 -0.57
C LEU A 512 -11.74 2.16 -0.70
N PHE A 513 -11.31 3.02 -1.62
CA PHE A 513 -12.00 4.27 -1.93
C PHE A 513 -13.39 4.03 -2.54
N ALA A 514 -13.50 3.08 -3.46
CA ALA A 514 -14.79 2.66 -3.99
C ALA A 514 -15.69 2.05 -2.91
N ALA A 515 -15.12 1.22 -2.02
CA ALA A 515 -15.83 0.68 -0.85
C ALA A 515 -16.29 1.80 0.10
N TYR A 516 -15.47 2.84 0.32
CA TYR A 516 -15.81 4.00 1.11
C TYR A 516 -17.01 4.77 0.54
N VAL A 517 -16.99 5.07 -0.77
CA VAL A 517 -18.09 5.72 -1.49
C VAL A 517 -19.39 4.91 -1.33
N THR A 518 -19.28 3.58 -1.42
CA THR A 518 -20.42 2.67 -1.24
C THR A 518 -20.99 2.72 0.19
N PHE A 519 -20.12 2.73 1.21
CA PHE A 519 -20.55 2.71 2.62
C PHE A 519 -21.10 4.07 3.08
N THR A 520 -20.56 5.19 2.56
CA THR A 520 -21.09 6.53 2.86
C THR A 520 -22.36 6.86 2.10
N GLY A 521 -22.67 6.13 1.01
CA GLY A 521 -23.81 6.40 0.15
C GLY A 521 -23.73 7.70 -0.66
N ILE A 522 -22.53 8.29 -0.80
CA ILE A 522 -22.32 9.47 -1.64
C ILE A 522 -22.28 9.07 -3.12
N ASP A 523 -22.83 9.92 -4.00
CA ASP A 523 -22.90 9.66 -5.44
C ASP A 523 -21.52 9.75 -6.15
N GLY A 524 -20.55 10.41 -5.51
CA GLY A 524 -19.20 10.62 -6.04
C GLY A 524 -18.47 11.72 -5.27
N ILE A 525 -17.28 12.09 -5.75
CA ILE A 525 -16.43 13.10 -5.13
C ILE A 525 -16.21 14.23 -6.12
N ASN A 526 -16.89 15.36 -5.87
CA ASN A 526 -16.83 16.51 -6.75
C ASN A 526 -15.71 17.48 -6.33
N ILE A 527 -14.59 17.41 -7.04
CA ILE A 527 -13.41 18.26 -6.79
C ILE A 527 -13.65 19.77 -7.07
N PHE A 528 -14.76 20.16 -7.66
CA PHE A 528 -15.11 21.57 -7.84
C PHE A 528 -15.69 22.20 -6.57
N LYS A 529 -16.10 21.40 -5.58
CA LYS A 529 -16.48 21.90 -4.26
C LYS A 529 -15.24 22.37 -3.51
N ALA A 530 -15.32 23.57 -2.91
CA ALA A 530 -14.17 24.20 -2.24
C ALA A 530 -13.64 23.41 -1.02
N ASP A 531 -14.53 22.80 -0.24
CA ASP A 531 -14.22 21.93 0.89
C ASP A 531 -13.52 20.65 0.44
N VAL A 532 -14.00 19.99 -0.61
CA VAL A 532 -13.39 18.80 -1.20
C VAL A 532 -12.00 19.12 -1.75
N LEU A 533 -11.88 20.23 -2.48
CA LEU A 533 -10.59 20.67 -3.02
C LEU A 533 -9.59 21.03 -1.91
N ALA A 534 -10.04 21.73 -0.85
CA ALA A 534 -9.20 22.04 0.30
C ALA A 534 -8.72 20.76 1.01
N ALA A 535 -9.61 19.79 1.22
CA ALA A 535 -9.27 18.50 1.79
C ALA A 535 -8.28 17.70 0.93
N LEU A 536 -8.41 17.76 -0.41
CA LEU A 536 -7.46 17.15 -1.34
C LEU A 536 -6.06 17.74 -1.20
N PHE A 537 -5.93 19.08 -1.06
CA PHE A 537 -4.62 19.71 -0.81
C PHE A 537 -4.03 19.30 0.55
N ILE A 538 -4.86 19.23 1.62
CA ILE A 538 -4.42 18.72 2.92
C ILE A 538 -3.94 17.29 2.78
N GLY A 539 -4.70 16.43 2.10
CA GLY A 539 -4.32 15.03 1.85
C GLY A 539 -3.01 14.92 1.07
N GLY A 540 -2.83 15.73 0.02
CA GLY A 540 -1.60 15.77 -0.76
C GLY A 540 -0.36 16.19 0.02
N MET A 541 -0.52 17.00 1.08
CA MET A 541 0.56 17.45 1.97
C MET A 541 0.96 16.35 2.98
N ILE A 542 0.05 15.47 3.39
CA ILE A 542 0.32 14.47 4.43
C ILE A 542 1.53 13.56 4.13
N PRO A 543 1.68 12.95 2.94
CA PRO A 543 2.87 12.16 2.62
C PRO A 543 4.17 12.94 2.71
N VAL A 544 4.14 14.23 2.37
CA VAL A 544 5.31 15.11 2.42
C VAL A 544 5.74 15.37 3.87
N ILE A 545 4.80 15.75 4.75
CA ILE A 545 5.11 15.99 6.17
C ILE A 545 5.48 14.70 6.91
N PHE A 546 4.79 13.59 6.59
CA PHE A 546 5.14 12.28 7.11
C PHE A 546 6.58 11.90 6.77
N SER A 547 6.96 12.07 5.49
CA SER A 547 8.33 11.84 5.01
C SER A 547 9.35 12.70 5.75
N ALA A 548 9.07 13.99 5.90
CA ALA A 548 9.93 14.91 6.63
C ALA A 548 10.13 14.50 8.09
N LEU A 549 9.06 14.09 8.77
CA LEU A 549 9.12 13.61 10.16
C LEU A 549 9.91 12.31 10.25
N ALA A 550 9.68 11.34 9.36
CA ALA A 550 10.42 10.07 9.34
C ALA A 550 11.92 10.29 9.15
N MET A 551 12.31 11.16 8.19
CA MET A 551 13.73 11.49 7.97
C MET A 551 14.37 12.21 9.17
N GLN A 552 13.66 13.18 9.79
CA GLN A 552 14.14 13.83 10.99
C GLN A 552 14.33 12.87 12.15
N SER A 553 13.41 11.91 12.29
CA SER A 553 13.46 10.88 13.33
C SER A 553 14.67 9.97 13.16
N VAL A 554 14.95 9.52 11.93
CA VAL A 554 16.18 8.77 11.61
C VAL A 554 17.42 9.60 11.93
N GLY A 555 17.48 10.86 11.50
CA GLY A 555 18.63 11.74 11.76
C GLY A 555 18.91 11.96 13.24
N LYS A 556 17.89 12.15 14.07
CA LYS A 556 18.03 12.26 15.54
C LYS A 556 18.56 10.97 16.15
N ALA A 557 17.95 9.84 15.79
CA ALA A 557 18.32 8.54 16.30
C ALA A 557 19.77 8.15 15.90
N ALA A 558 20.15 8.45 14.64
CA ALA A 558 21.49 8.26 14.12
C ALA A 558 22.54 9.12 14.86
N MET A 559 22.18 10.36 15.22
CA MET A 559 23.09 11.25 15.98
C MET A 559 23.36 10.70 17.39
N ASP A 560 22.33 10.15 18.06
CA ASP A 560 22.48 9.50 19.37
C ASP A 560 23.43 8.29 19.26
N MET A 561 23.32 7.51 18.18
CA MET A 561 24.19 6.37 17.88
C MET A 561 25.62 6.80 17.58
N VAL A 562 25.82 7.81 16.72
CA VAL A 562 27.13 8.39 16.39
C VAL A 562 27.89 8.82 17.66
N GLN A 563 27.20 9.50 18.59
CA GLN A 563 27.80 9.94 19.86
C GLN A 563 28.24 8.74 20.71
N GLU A 564 27.45 7.69 20.79
CA GLU A 564 27.78 6.50 21.55
C GLU A 564 28.96 5.73 20.93
N VAL A 565 28.98 5.54 19.61
CA VAL A 565 30.12 4.89 18.93
C VAL A 565 31.41 5.69 19.13
N ARG A 566 31.39 7.02 18.97
CA ARG A 566 32.53 7.89 19.26
C ARG A 566 32.97 7.82 20.73
N ARG A 567 32.02 7.74 21.68
CA ARG A 567 32.30 7.57 23.08
C ARG A 567 33.10 6.25 23.32
N GLN A 568 32.60 5.16 22.76
CA GLN A 568 33.22 3.86 22.94
C GLN A 568 34.61 3.79 22.32
N PHE A 569 34.83 4.33 21.12
CA PHE A 569 36.14 4.42 20.48
C PHE A 569 37.15 5.22 21.31
N ARG A 570 36.69 6.24 22.06
CA ARG A 570 37.53 7.09 22.89
C ARG A 570 37.77 6.53 24.28
N GLU A 571 36.79 5.88 24.91
CA GLU A 571 36.79 5.50 26.32
C GLU A 571 37.12 4.03 26.59
N ILE A 572 36.91 3.13 25.59
CA ILE A 572 37.22 1.72 25.75
C ILE A 572 38.65 1.45 25.27
N PRO A 573 39.62 1.14 26.19
CA PRO A 573 40.99 0.88 25.78
C PRO A 573 41.11 -0.35 24.88
N GLY A 574 41.90 -0.26 23.83
CA GLY A 574 42.18 -1.38 22.93
C GLY A 574 41.04 -1.75 21.95
N ILE A 575 40.00 -0.93 21.86
CA ILE A 575 38.89 -1.22 20.96
C ILE A 575 39.33 -1.17 19.49
N MET A 576 40.15 -0.17 19.11
CA MET A 576 40.66 -0.01 17.75
C MET A 576 41.71 -1.07 17.39
N GLU A 577 42.44 -1.56 18.35
CA GLU A 577 43.43 -2.67 18.23
C GLU A 577 42.76 -4.05 18.25
N GLY A 578 41.44 -4.13 18.44
CA GLY A 578 40.69 -5.40 18.52
C GLY A 578 40.88 -6.17 19.83
N THR A 579 41.52 -5.59 20.83
CA THR A 579 41.73 -6.21 22.16
C THR A 579 40.65 -5.78 23.16
N GLY A 580 40.04 -4.61 22.99
CA GLY A 580 38.90 -4.10 23.75
C GLY A 580 37.59 -4.67 23.21
N LYS A 581 36.62 -4.95 24.11
CA LYS A 581 35.31 -5.48 23.74
C LYS A 581 34.28 -4.34 23.63
N PRO A 582 33.61 -4.13 22.47
CA PRO A 582 32.55 -3.14 22.34
C PRO A 582 31.32 -3.45 23.21
N GLU A 583 30.63 -2.39 23.68
CA GLU A 583 29.37 -2.48 24.41
C GLU A 583 28.18 -2.52 23.45
N TYR A 584 28.03 -3.57 22.61
CA TYR A 584 27.01 -3.72 21.60
C TYR A 584 25.57 -3.48 22.12
N GLY A 585 25.29 -3.98 23.34
CA GLY A 585 23.95 -3.85 23.95
C GLY A 585 23.50 -2.41 24.17
N LYS A 586 24.41 -1.46 24.37
CA LYS A 586 24.07 -0.03 24.48
C LYS A 586 23.59 0.55 23.16
N CYS A 587 24.22 0.19 22.06
CA CYS A 587 23.81 0.62 20.73
C CYS A 587 22.40 0.09 20.39
N VAL A 588 22.13 -1.18 20.69
CA VAL A 588 20.79 -1.78 20.56
C VAL A 588 19.74 -1.04 21.40
N ASP A 589 20.06 -0.69 22.65
CA ASP A 589 19.14 0.03 23.55
C ASP A 589 18.85 1.46 23.07
N ILE A 590 19.85 2.17 22.55
CA ILE A 590 19.71 3.52 22.00
C ILE A 590 18.78 3.51 20.77
N SER A 591 19.06 2.66 19.78
CA SER A 591 18.21 2.51 18.59
C SER A 591 16.78 2.13 18.97
N THR A 592 16.60 1.19 19.92
CA THR A 592 15.28 0.78 20.39
C THR A 592 14.50 1.95 20.98
N LYS A 593 15.08 2.69 21.92
CA LYS A 593 14.40 3.82 22.59
C LYS A 593 14.10 4.94 21.64
N ALA A 594 15.02 5.26 20.73
CA ALA A 594 14.83 6.29 19.72
C ALA A 594 13.69 5.91 18.74
N ALA A 595 13.71 4.70 18.20
CA ALA A 595 12.68 4.21 17.30
C ALA A 595 11.28 4.27 17.91
N LEU A 596 11.14 3.76 19.15
CA LEU A 596 9.86 3.72 19.85
C LEU A 596 9.30 5.12 20.20
N ARG A 597 10.18 6.10 20.46
CA ARG A 597 9.79 7.49 20.72
C ARG A 597 9.38 8.20 19.42
N GLU A 598 10.19 8.08 18.39
CA GLU A 598 10.05 8.85 17.18
C GLU A 598 8.95 8.33 16.23
N MET A 599 8.53 7.05 16.32
CA MET A 599 7.44 6.51 15.50
C MET A 599 6.06 7.03 15.89
N MET A 600 5.89 7.61 17.10
CA MET A 600 4.57 7.98 17.63
C MET A 600 3.91 9.12 16.86
N LEU A 601 4.66 10.16 16.50
CA LEU A 601 4.11 11.33 15.82
C LEU A 601 3.68 11.05 14.38
N PRO A 602 4.48 10.40 13.52
CA PRO A 602 4.04 9.97 12.19
C PRO A 602 2.81 9.06 12.24
N GLY A 603 2.80 8.12 13.19
CA GLY A 603 1.65 7.22 13.38
C GLY A 603 0.37 7.95 13.78
N ALA A 604 0.47 8.90 14.72
CA ALA A 604 -0.67 9.70 15.17
C ALA A 604 -1.28 10.54 14.04
N ILE A 605 -0.47 11.19 13.21
CA ILE A 605 -0.93 12.00 12.08
C ILE A 605 -1.74 11.15 11.09
N THR A 606 -1.27 9.95 10.78
CA THR A 606 -1.91 9.03 9.83
C THR A 606 -3.32 8.63 10.26
N ILE A 607 -3.57 8.50 11.56
CA ILE A 607 -4.86 8.06 12.11
C ILE A 607 -5.77 9.24 12.44
N ILE A 608 -5.23 10.29 13.07
CA ILE A 608 -6.05 11.39 13.60
C ILE A 608 -6.55 12.33 12.49
N VAL A 609 -5.70 12.66 11.51
CA VAL A 609 -6.06 13.66 10.50
C VAL A 609 -7.26 13.24 9.64
N PRO A 610 -7.34 12.00 9.09
CA PRO A 610 -8.54 11.59 8.33
C PRO A 610 -9.81 11.62 9.19
N ILE A 611 -9.74 11.28 10.48
CA ILE A 611 -10.88 11.36 11.40
C ILE A 611 -11.34 12.82 11.54
N LEU A 612 -10.41 13.76 11.75
CA LEU A 612 -10.73 15.18 11.86
C LEU A 612 -11.34 15.73 10.56
N VAL A 613 -10.74 15.40 9.41
CA VAL A 613 -11.29 15.81 8.10
C VAL A 613 -12.70 15.26 7.91
N GLY A 614 -12.94 13.98 8.21
CA GLY A 614 -14.26 13.37 8.10
C GLY A 614 -15.30 14.07 8.99
N ILE A 615 -15.00 14.27 10.26
CA ILE A 615 -15.93 14.87 11.24
C ILE A 615 -16.21 16.35 10.92
N PHE A 616 -15.19 17.15 10.58
CA PHE A 616 -15.35 18.60 10.40
C PHE A 616 -15.71 19.03 8.98
N MET A 617 -15.33 18.26 7.96
CA MET A 617 -15.53 18.60 6.55
C MET A 617 -16.52 17.67 5.81
N GLY A 618 -16.87 16.54 6.41
CA GLY A 618 -17.87 15.60 5.90
C GLY A 618 -17.30 14.52 4.97
N ALA A 619 -18.19 13.61 4.54
CA ALA A 619 -17.84 12.39 3.80
C ALA A 619 -17.17 12.68 2.45
N GLU A 620 -17.71 13.60 1.66
CA GLU A 620 -17.18 13.90 0.33
C GLU A 620 -15.79 14.55 0.39
N ALA A 621 -15.57 15.44 1.38
CA ALA A 621 -14.28 16.07 1.63
C ALA A 621 -13.22 15.05 2.10
N LEU A 622 -13.61 14.09 2.96
CA LEU A 622 -12.70 12.99 3.34
C LEU A 622 -12.30 12.15 2.12
N GLY A 623 -13.21 11.93 1.18
CA GLY A 623 -12.89 11.30 -0.10
C GLY A 623 -11.84 12.09 -0.89
N GLY A 624 -11.97 13.41 -0.98
CA GLY A 624 -10.96 14.30 -1.59
C GLY A 624 -9.60 14.21 -0.87
N TYR A 625 -9.60 14.19 0.46
CA TYR A 625 -8.39 14.00 1.28
C TYR A 625 -7.69 12.67 0.96
N MET A 626 -8.45 11.55 0.94
CA MET A 626 -7.90 10.23 0.61
C MET A 626 -7.28 10.19 -0.79
N ALA A 627 -7.92 10.84 -1.78
CA ALA A 627 -7.38 10.96 -3.14
C ALA A 627 -6.04 11.72 -3.14
N GLY A 628 -5.94 12.82 -2.39
CA GLY A 628 -4.71 13.59 -2.22
C GLY A 628 -3.58 12.75 -1.60
N VAL A 629 -3.87 12.03 -0.51
CA VAL A 629 -2.91 11.11 0.14
C VAL A 629 -2.44 10.03 -0.82
N CYS A 630 -3.35 9.43 -1.60
CA CYS A 630 -3.03 8.35 -2.53
C CYS A 630 -2.08 8.84 -3.64
N VAL A 631 -2.42 9.91 -4.33
CA VAL A 631 -1.61 10.44 -5.46
C VAL A 631 -0.23 10.87 -4.98
N SER A 632 -0.18 11.71 -3.95
CA SER A 632 1.08 12.21 -3.39
C SER A 632 1.91 11.07 -2.79
N GLY A 633 1.29 10.16 -2.03
CA GLY A 633 1.95 9.03 -1.39
C GLY A 633 2.60 8.07 -2.38
N VAL A 634 1.93 7.74 -3.48
CA VAL A 634 2.47 6.89 -4.55
C VAL A 634 3.69 7.55 -5.21
N LEU A 635 3.61 8.84 -5.52
CA LEU A 635 4.73 9.59 -6.12
C LEU A 635 5.96 9.60 -5.19
N TRP A 636 5.75 9.94 -3.91
CA TRP A 636 6.82 9.97 -2.91
C TRP A 636 7.41 8.59 -2.65
N ALA A 637 6.57 7.54 -2.56
CA ALA A 637 7.03 6.17 -2.35
C ALA A 637 7.95 5.69 -3.48
N ILE A 638 7.54 5.84 -4.74
CA ILE A 638 8.36 5.42 -5.90
C ILE A 638 9.65 6.21 -5.97
N PHE A 639 9.56 7.55 -5.83
CA PHE A 639 10.72 8.43 -5.84
C PHE A 639 11.76 8.00 -4.80
N GLN A 640 11.34 7.85 -3.55
CA GLN A 640 12.23 7.55 -2.44
C GLN A 640 12.82 6.15 -2.52
N ASN A 641 11.99 5.15 -2.82
CA ASN A 641 12.44 3.77 -2.97
C ASN A 641 13.51 3.64 -4.06
N ASN A 642 13.25 4.21 -5.24
CA ASN A 642 14.14 4.07 -6.38
C ASN A 642 15.39 4.96 -6.28
N ALA A 643 15.30 6.14 -5.66
CA ALA A 643 16.46 6.97 -5.38
C ALA A 643 17.42 6.25 -4.40
N GLY A 644 16.89 5.77 -3.27
CA GLY A 644 17.68 5.07 -2.25
C GLY A 644 18.30 3.77 -2.78
N GLY A 645 17.52 2.92 -3.48
CA GLY A 645 18.04 1.70 -4.08
C GLY A 645 19.12 1.95 -5.17
N ALA A 646 19.00 3.05 -5.90
CA ALA A 646 20.01 3.41 -6.90
C ALA A 646 21.32 3.92 -6.27
N TRP A 647 21.25 4.66 -5.15
CA TRP A 647 22.45 5.10 -4.41
C TRP A 647 23.18 3.92 -3.77
N ASP A 648 22.44 3.00 -3.14
CA ASP A 648 23.01 1.82 -2.51
C ASP A 648 23.79 0.96 -3.54
N ASN A 649 23.17 0.64 -4.67
CA ASN A 649 23.84 -0.09 -5.73
C ASN A 649 24.94 0.71 -6.44
N ALA A 650 24.88 2.04 -6.42
CA ALA A 650 26.01 2.87 -6.87
C ALA A 650 27.22 2.74 -5.92
N LYS A 651 27.01 2.72 -4.59
CA LYS A 651 28.06 2.44 -3.59
C LYS A 651 28.67 1.03 -3.82
N LYS A 652 27.82 0.01 -3.95
CA LYS A 652 28.26 -1.39 -4.16
C LYS A 652 28.99 -1.60 -5.50
N SER A 653 28.76 -0.77 -6.50
CA SER A 653 29.52 -0.81 -7.76
C SER A 653 31.04 -0.64 -7.55
N PHE A 654 31.47 0.09 -6.50
CA PHE A 654 32.88 0.28 -6.18
C PHE A 654 33.52 -0.93 -5.50
N GLU A 655 32.78 -1.81 -4.89
CA GLU A 655 33.28 -3.01 -4.23
C GLU A 655 33.81 -4.04 -5.24
N ALA A 656 33.09 -4.21 -6.34
CA ALA A 656 33.52 -5.02 -7.47
C ALA A 656 34.55 -4.32 -8.37
N GLY A 657 34.71 -3.00 -8.24
CA GLY A 657 35.45 -2.14 -9.13
C GLY A 657 34.64 -1.70 -10.34
N VAL A 658 34.65 -0.41 -10.64
CA VAL A 658 33.88 0.20 -11.71
C VAL A 658 34.72 1.18 -12.53
N MET A 659 34.52 1.20 -13.84
CA MET A 659 35.21 2.11 -14.76
C MET A 659 34.62 3.52 -14.67
N ILE A 660 35.43 4.51 -14.29
CA ILE A 660 35.09 5.92 -14.28
C ILE A 660 36.11 6.65 -15.14
N ASN A 661 35.68 7.37 -16.17
CA ASN A 661 36.54 8.16 -17.07
C ASN A 661 37.74 7.38 -17.65
N GLY A 662 37.61 6.07 -17.82
CA GLY A 662 38.63 5.19 -18.37
C GLY A 662 39.60 4.58 -17.33
N GLU A 663 39.40 4.89 -16.05
CA GLU A 663 40.18 4.30 -14.93
C GLU A 663 39.32 3.37 -14.07
N MET A 664 39.90 2.24 -13.65
CA MET A 664 39.23 1.33 -12.74
C MET A 664 39.29 1.88 -11.31
N THR A 665 38.11 2.16 -10.73
CA THR A 665 37.97 2.79 -9.41
C THR A 665 37.36 1.77 -8.44
N PHE A 666 37.92 1.69 -7.23
CA PHE A 666 37.61 0.68 -6.22
C PHE A 666 37.16 1.31 -4.89
N LYS A 667 36.72 0.46 -3.96
CA LYS A 667 36.45 0.80 -2.56
C LYS A 667 37.59 1.59 -1.93
N GLY A 668 37.26 2.63 -1.14
CA GLY A 668 38.22 3.53 -0.48
C GLY A 668 38.64 4.77 -1.28
N SER A 669 38.29 4.86 -2.60
CA SER A 669 38.51 6.05 -3.41
C SER A 669 37.63 7.22 -2.96
N ASP A 670 37.94 8.46 -3.35
CA ASP A 670 37.13 9.64 -3.05
C ASP A 670 35.73 9.55 -3.73
N ALA A 671 35.65 8.95 -4.91
CA ALA A 671 34.38 8.68 -5.56
C ALA A 671 33.53 7.66 -4.76
N HIS A 672 34.15 6.62 -4.18
CA HIS A 672 33.46 5.70 -3.28
C HIS A 672 32.93 6.42 -2.02
N LYS A 673 33.73 7.29 -1.38
CA LYS A 673 33.29 8.09 -0.22
C LYS A 673 32.10 8.99 -0.57
N ALA A 674 32.10 9.58 -1.76
CA ALA A 674 30.97 10.35 -2.28
C ALA A 674 29.73 9.49 -2.47
N ALA A 675 29.90 8.26 -2.95
CA ALA A 675 28.79 7.30 -3.11
C ALA A 675 28.24 6.84 -1.75
N VAL A 676 29.08 6.59 -0.75
CA VAL A 676 28.66 6.32 0.65
C VAL A 676 27.82 7.46 1.22
N THR A 677 28.24 8.73 0.98
CA THR A 677 27.42 9.88 1.40
C THR A 677 26.05 9.92 0.74
N GLY A 678 25.96 9.56 -0.55
CA GLY A 678 24.68 9.48 -1.26
C GLY A 678 23.80 8.36 -0.73
N ASP A 679 24.36 7.20 -0.41
CA ASP A 679 23.67 6.07 0.18
C ASP A 679 23.11 6.44 1.58
N THR A 680 23.92 7.10 2.43
CA THR A 680 23.47 7.62 3.74
C THR A 680 22.27 8.56 3.63
N VAL A 681 22.17 9.37 2.56
CA VAL A 681 20.98 10.19 2.26
C VAL A 681 19.82 9.32 1.77
N GLY A 682 20.11 8.27 1.00
CA GLY A 682 19.12 7.34 0.43
C GLY A 682 18.52 6.36 1.44
N ASP A 683 19.23 6.03 2.49
CA ASP A 683 18.81 5.06 3.51
C ASP A 683 17.47 5.38 4.18
N PRO A 684 17.24 6.59 4.73
CA PRO A 684 15.94 6.97 5.26
C PRO A 684 14.83 6.93 4.19
N PHE A 685 15.17 7.14 2.92
CA PHE A 685 14.22 7.10 1.81
C PHE A 685 13.75 5.67 1.53
N LYS A 686 14.70 4.74 1.28
CA LYS A 686 14.38 3.38 0.81
C LYS A 686 13.84 2.46 1.92
N ASP A 687 14.23 2.69 3.18
CA ASP A 687 13.99 1.72 4.26
C ASP A 687 13.06 2.24 5.37
N THR A 688 12.82 3.56 5.44
CA THR A 688 11.91 4.13 6.45
C THR A 688 10.73 4.85 5.80
N SER A 689 10.95 5.99 5.14
CA SER A 689 9.89 6.85 4.64
C SER A 689 9.16 6.25 3.45
N GLY A 690 9.88 5.79 2.41
CA GLY A 690 9.29 5.26 1.18
C GLY A 690 8.35 4.08 1.43
N PRO A 691 8.79 3.01 2.09
CA PRO A 691 7.92 1.87 2.38
C PRO A 691 6.73 2.21 3.30
N SER A 692 6.90 3.14 4.24
CA SER A 692 5.83 3.57 5.15
C SER A 692 4.68 4.29 4.43
N MET A 693 4.93 4.86 3.22
CA MET A 693 3.88 5.47 2.39
C MET A 693 2.82 4.45 1.97
N ASN A 694 3.19 3.19 1.74
CA ASN A 694 2.23 2.13 1.39
C ASN A 694 1.16 1.97 2.46
N ILE A 695 1.61 1.99 3.73
CA ILE A 695 0.74 1.81 4.88
C ILE A 695 -0.06 3.09 5.12
N LEU A 696 0.58 4.26 5.02
CA LEU A 696 -0.08 5.56 5.13
C LEU A 696 -1.30 5.67 4.20
N ILE A 697 -1.13 5.31 2.92
CA ILE A 697 -2.18 5.36 1.90
C ILE A 697 -3.34 4.43 2.29
N LYS A 698 -3.06 3.17 2.58
CA LYS A 698 -4.08 2.15 2.89
C LYS A 698 -4.78 2.41 4.22
N LEU A 699 -4.00 2.74 5.26
CA LEU A 699 -4.55 2.99 6.60
C LEU A 699 -5.46 4.22 6.60
N THR A 700 -5.12 5.27 5.85
CA THR A 700 -6.00 6.44 5.66
C THR A 700 -7.33 6.02 5.05
N CYS A 701 -7.33 5.18 4.00
CA CYS A 701 -8.56 4.68 3.39
C CYS A 701 -9.36 3.76 4.33
N LEU A 702 -8.67 2.92 5.12
CA LEU A 702 -9.32 2.04 6.11
C LEU A 702 -9.93 2.81 7.27
N VAL A 703 -9.25 3.85 7.76
CA VAL A 703 -9.83 4.77 8.76
C VAL A 703 -11.09 5.41 8.19
N GLY A 704 -11.02 5.93 6.96
CA GLY A 704 -12.19 6.46 6.26
C GLY A 704 -13.33 5.44 6.17
N LEU A 705 -13.01 4.20 5.77
CA LEU A 705 -13.98 3.11 5.64
C LEU A 705 -14.69 2.79 6.98
N VAL A 706 -13.93 2.74 8.08
CA VAL A 706 -14.46 2.42 9.42
C VAL A 706 -15.32 3.55 9.99
N ILE A 707 -15.01 4.82 9.65
CA ILE A 707 -15.83 5.96 10.08
C ILE A 707 -16.94 6.31 9.07
N ALA A 708 -16.97 5.68 7.89
CA ALA A 708 -17.97 5.92 6.84
C ALA A 708 -19.42 5.86 7.36
N PRO A 709 -19.83 4.90 8.19
CA PRO A 709 -21.18 4.85 8.74
C PRO A 709 -21.56 6.05 9.60
N ILE A 710 -20.59 6.72 10.24
CA ILE A 710 -20.85 7.97 11.00
C ILE A 710 -21.06 9.16 10.06
N LEU A 711 -20.39 9.14 8.91
CA LEU A 711 -20.36 10.26 7.97
C LEU A 711 -21.46 10.19 6.92
N GLY A 712 -21.91 8.97 6.57
CA GLY A 712 -23.13 8.75 5.78
C GLY A 712 -24.32 9.27 6.58
N GLY A 713 -24.96 10.34 6.08
CA GLY A 713 -26.02 11.01 6.80
C GLY A 713 -27.15 10.05 7.19
N HIS A 714 -27.90 10.42 8.20
CA HIS A 714 -29.09 9.73 8.69
C HIS A 714 -30.22 9.51 7.65
N ASP A 715 -29.91 9.63 6.36
CA ASP A 715 -30.78 9.31 5.21
C ASP A 715 -30.79 7.82 4.85
N ALA A 716 -30.02 6.96 5.54
CA ALA A 716 -30.19 5.52 5.41
C ALA A 716 -31.56 5.01 5.94
N THR A 717 -32.31 5.86 6.65
CA THR A 717 -33.73 5.63 6.99
C THR A 717 -34.71 6.14 5.94
N THR A 718 -34.24 6.72 4.83
CA THR A 718 -35.09 7.16 3.70
C THR A 718 -34.86 6.38 2.40
N VAL A 719 -34.13 5.24 2.43
CA VAL A 719 -34.42 4.11 1.51
C VAL A 719 -35.52 3.21 2.09
N ALA A 720 -36.11 3.59 3.23
CA ALA A 720 -37.44 3.17 3.58
C ALA A 720 -38.38 3.85 2.59
N GLU A 721 -38.81 3.11 1.58
CA GLU A 721 -40.01 3.36 0.81
C GLU A 721 -40.16 4.88 0.42
N LYS A 722 -39.62 5.28 -0.75
CA LYS A 722 -40.44 6.24 -1.53
C LYS A 722 -41.83 5.62 -1.50
N PRO A 723 -42.81 6.17 -0.77
CA PRO A 723 -44.13 5.59 -0.74
C PRO A 723 -44.53 5.41 -2.18
N ALA A 724 -44.90 4.20 -2.55
CA ALA A 724 -45.32 3.89 -3.90
C ALA A 724 -46.51 4.84 -4.21
N CYS A 725 -46.19 6.03 -4.67
CA CYS A 725 -47.17 6.99 -5.11
C CYS A 725 -47.76 6.37 -6.36
N CYS A 726 -48.98 5.92 -6.25
CA CYS A 726 -49.77 5.35 -7.34
C CYS A 726 -49.27 4.00 -7.87
N SER A 727 -49.30 2.97 -7.04
CA SER A 727 -49.16 1.56 -7.48
C SER A 727 -50.38 1.12 -8.36
N SER A 728 -51.47 1.91 -8.42
CA SER A 728 -52.61 1.67 -9.32
C SER A 728 -53.16 3.00 -9.85
N THR A 729 -53.70 2.96 -11.06
CA THR A 729 -54.37 4.11 -11.74
C THR A 729 -55.55 4.67 -10.92
N GLU A 730 -56.18 3.84 -10.08
CA GLU A 730 -57.26 4.22 -9.21
C GLU A 730 -56.84 5.12 -8.04
N MET A 731 -55.64 4.93 -7.52
CA MET A 731 -55.10 5.69 -6.40
C MET A 731 -54.67 7.12 -6.83
N CYS A 732 -54.18 7.28 -8.06
CA CYS A 732 -53.90 8.61 -8.65
C CYS A 732 -55.17 9.43 -8.89
N ALA A 733 -56.31 8.79 -9.14
CA ALA A 733 -57.58 9.49 -9.43
C ALA A 733 -58.21 10.14 -8.18
N SER A 734 -57.83 9.73 -6.98
CA SER A 734 -58.39 10.20 -5.69
C SER A 734 -57.55 11.26 -4.97
N MET A 735 -56.35 11.61 -5.49
CA MET A 735 -55.41 12.55 -4.85
C MET A 735 -55.43 13.92 -5.54
N SER A 736 -55.15 14.99 -4.78
CA SER A 736 -54.93 16.32 -5.34
C SER A 736 -53.57 16.48 -6.03
N LYS A 737 -53.43 17.48 -6.92
CA LYS A 737 -52.17 17.80 -7.61
C LYS A 737 -51.04 18.14 -6.60
N GLU A 738 -51.40 18.86 -5.54
CA GLU A 738 -50.47 19.25 -4.47
C GLU A 738 -49.96 18.05 -3.64
N GLU A 739 -50.84 17.09 -3.36
CA GLU A 739 -50.49 15.86 -2.68
C GLU A 739 -49.61 14.93 -3.54
N CYS A 740 -49.82 14.88 -4.87
CA CYS A 740 -48.98 14.11 -5.80
C CYS A 740 -47.57 14.71 -5.92
N ILE A 741 -47.44 16.05 -5.96
CA ILE A 741 -46.14 16.76 -6.00
C ILE A 741 -45.39 16.62 -4.68
N ALA A 742 -46.10 16.79 -3.56
CA ALA A 742 -45.51 16.66 -2.22
C ALA A 742 -44.97 15.25 -1.90
N LYS A 743 -45.56 14.20 -2.53
CA LYS A 743 -45.15 12.81 -2.43
C LYS A 743 -44.17 12.35 -3.52
N GLY A 744 -43.70 13.24 -4.40
CA GLY A 744 -42.64 12.93 -5.40
C GLY A 744 -43.05 11.88 -6.43
N CYS A 745 -44.30 11.96 -6.96
CA CYS A 745 -44.82 11.01 -7.95
C CYS A 745 -43.96 10.99 -9.23
N THR A 746 -43.44 9.83 -9.61
CA THR A 746 -42.64 9.60 -10.83
C THR A 746 -43.35 8.69 -11.85
N ASN A 747 -44.61 8.31 -11.62
CA ASN A 747 -45.37 7.45 -12.51
C ASN A 747 -45.79 8.19 -13.77
N LYS A 748 -45.31 7.77 -14.95
CA LYS A 748 -45.64 8.33 -16.27
C LYS A 748 -47.13 8.29 -16.63
N ASN A 749 -47.94 7.47 -15.95
CA ASN A 749 -49.37 7.36 -16.12
C ASN A 749 -50.16 8.19 -15.11
N CYS A 750 -49.51 9.00 -14.29
CA CYS A 750 -50.18 9.91 -13.36
C CYS A 750 -50.92 11.04 -14.14
N LYS A 751 -52.21 11.23 -13.82
CA LYS A 751 -53.09 12.24 -14.44
C LYS A 751 -52.49 13.65 -14.43
N PHE A 752 -51.64 14.00 -13.49
CA PHE A 752 -51.05 15.32 -13.30
C PHE A 752 -49.62 15.45 -13.89
N MET A 753 -49.00 14.39 -14.43
CA MET A 753 -47.68 14.43 -15.06
C MET A 753 -47.71 14.70 -16.56
N ASN A 754 -48.89 14.63 -17.20
CA ASN A 754 -49.08 14.93 -18.63
C ASN A 754 -49.43 16.42 -18.91
N GLU A 755 -49.48 17.27 -17.87
CA GLU A 755 -49.41 18.72 -18.10
C GLU A 755 -47.94 19.07 -18.27
N GLU A 756 -47.53 19.31 -19.53
CA GLU A 756 -46.16 19.68 -19.94
C GLU A 756 -45.60 20.77 -19.05
N LYS A 757 -44.43 20.48 -18.47
CA LYS A 757 -43.54 21.53 -17.98
C LYS A 757 -43.08 22.28 -19.23
N GLU A 758 -43.59 23.48 -19.50
CA GLU A 758 -42.92 24.42 -20.36
C GLU A 758 -41.55 24.74 -19.80
N GLU A 759 -40.50 24.05 -20.30
CA GLU A 759 -39.11 24.48 -20.09
C GLU A 759 -38.85 25.68 -20.98
N VAL A 760 -39.07 26.88 -20.45
CA VAL A 760 -38.73 28.14 -21.15
C VAL A 760 -37.27 28.45 -20.85
N TYR A 761 -36.37 28.08 -21.75
CA TYR A 761 -35.02 28.63 -21.73
C TYR A 761 -35.01 30.04 -22.31
N LYS A 762 -34.76 31.07 -21.50
CA LYS A 762 -34.54 32.45 -21.95
C LYS A 762 -33.03 32.72 -22.02
N ASN A 763 -32.53 32.98 -23.21
CA ASN A 763 -31.15 33.47 -23.42
C ASN A 763 -31.26 35.00 -23.64
N ILE A 764 -30.55 35.79 -22.84
CA ILE A 764 -30.58 37.25 -22.89
C ILE A 764 -29.21 37.75 -23.29
N SER A 765 -29.07 38.36 -24.46
CA SER A 765 -27.87 39.08 -24.88
C SER A 765 -28.09 40.59 -24.84
N VAL A 766 -27.13 41.35 -24.35
CA VAL A 766 -27.15 42.80 -24.25
C VAL A 766 -25.91 43.36 -24.92
N GLU A 767 -26.08 44.06 -26.04
CA GLU A 767 -24.99 44.79 -26.69
C GLU A 767 -25.13 46.27 -26.40
N LYS A 768 -24.08 46.87 -25.79
CA LYS A 768 -24.06 48.32 -25.50
C LYS A 768 -23.06 49.02 -26.42
N SER A 769 -23.42 50.16 -26.95
CA SER A 769 -22.53 51.06 -27.68
C SER A 769 -22.66 52.49 -27.12
N LYS A 770 -21.53 53.22 -27.14
CA LYS A 770 -21.50 54.64 -26.72
C LYS A 770 -21.07 55.50 -27.86
N ASP A 771 -21.83 56.53 -28.15
CA ASP A 771 -21.51 57.47 -29.23
C ASP A 771 -20.48 58.52 -28.80
N ALA A 772 -19.96 59.30 -29.74
CA ALA A 772 -18.97 60.36 -29.50
C ALA A 772 -19.51 61.54 -28.62
N SER A 773 -20.82 61.61 -28.42
CA SER A 773 -21.51 62.61 -27.57
C SER A 773 -21.75 62.15 -26.12
N GLY A 774 -21.41 60.89 -25.81
CA GLY A 774 -21.57 60.29 -24.50
C GLY A 774 -22.93 59.59 -24.24
N LYS A 775 -23.83 59.55 -25.23
CA LYS A 775 -25.08 58.82 -25.16
C LYS A 775 -24.86 57.33 -25.31
N VAL A 776 -25.52 56.56 -24.46
CA VAL A 776 -25.41 55.08 -24.46
C VAL A 776 -26.63 54.52 -25.19
N GLY A 777 -26.39 53.69 -26.19
CA GLY A 777 -27.39 52.83 -26.85
C GLY A 777 -27.19 51.38 -26.38
N ALA A 778 -28.25 50.62 -26.08
CA ALA A 778 -28.21 49.20 -25.81
C ALA A 778 -29.25 48.45 -26.63
N VAL A 779 -28.85 47.38 -27.23
CA VAL A 779 -29.72 46.42 -27.91
C VAL A 779 -29.82 45.18 -27.01
N VAL A 780 -31.04 44.90 -26.55
CA VAL A 780 -31.32 43.69 -25.74
C VAL A 780 -32.10 42.72 -26.58
N THR A 781 -31.55 41.53 -26.74
CA THR A 781 -32.19 40.42 -27.45
C THR A 781 -32.51 39.30 -26.49
N ILE A 782 -33.76 38.94 -26.36
CA ILE A 782 -34.27 37.82 -25.58
C ILE A 782 -34.72 36.74 -26.56
N THR A 783 -34.02 35.59 -26.51
CA THR A 783 -34.41 34.41 -27.26
C THR A 783 -35.02 33.41 -26.30
N SER A 784 -36.31 33.12 -26.49
CA SER A 784 -37.04 32.10 -25.70
C SER A 784 -37.38 30.92 -26.60
N ASN A 785 -37.13 29.72 -26.13
CA ASN A 785 -37.52 28.48 -26.80
C ASN A 785 -38.76 27.93 -26.08
N VAL A 786 -39.90 27.88 -26.76
CA VAL A 786 -41.15 27.33 -26.22
C VAL A 786 -41.58 26.21 -27.17
N ASN A 787 -41.56 24.98 -26.67
CA ASN A 787 -41.96 23.78 -27.45
C ASN A 787 -41.16 23.54 -28.75
N GLY A 788 -39.85 23.91 -28.78
CA GLY A 788 -39.02 23.72 -29.96
C GLY A 788 -39.09 24.84 -30.99
N GLU A 789 -39.92 25.87 -30.78
CA GLU A 789 -39.92 27.07 -31.59
C GLU A 789 -39.16 28.20 -30.90
N GLU A 790 -38.10 28.70 -31.56
CA GLU A 790 -37.32 29.84 -31.09
C GLU A 790 -38.07 31.13 -31.43
N LYS A 791 -38.44 31.88 -30.38
CA LYS A 791 -38.94 33.26 -30.51
C LYS A 791 -37.87 34.22 -30.02
N THR A 792 -37.47 35.15 -30.89
CA THR A 792 -36.51 36.20 -30.58
C THR A 792 -37.20 37.56 -30.55
N GLU A 793 -37.12 38.24 -29.40
CA GLU A 793 -37.57 39.66 -29.24
C GLU A 793 -36.30 40.52 -29.03
N THR A 794 -36.23 41.61 -29.83
CA THR A 794 -35.13 42.55 -29.76
C THR A 794 -35.68 43.97 -29.54
N GLN A 795 -35.16 44.64 -28.49
CA GLN A 795 -35.55 46.01 -28.18
C GLN A 795 -34.31 46.89 -27.98
N THR A 796 -34.37 48.11 -28.56
CA THR A 796 -33.28 49.08 -28.50
C THR A 796 -33.60 50.17 -27.50
N PHE A 797 -32.67 50.51 -26.62
CA PHE A 797 -32.81 51.58 -25.64
C PHE A 797 -31.74 52.64 -25.87
N GLU A 798 -32.09 53.92 -25.76
CA GLU A 798 -31.14 55.01 -25.81
C GLU A 798 -31.37 56.00 -24.65
N GLY A 799 -30.28 56.57 -24.10
CA GLY A 799 -30.35 57.51 -22.99
C GLY A 799 -29.01 57.68 -22.27
N THR A 800 -29.07 58.15 -21.04
CA THR A 800 -27.90 58.07 -20.12
C THR A 800 -27.66 56.65 -19.67
N ASP A 801 -26.44 56.30 -19.19
CA ASP A 801 -26.09 54.94 -18.78
C ASP A 801 -26.99 54.41 -17.66
N GLU A 802 -27.42 55.27 -16.73
CA GLU A 802 -28.36 54.94 -15.66
C GLU A 802 -29.80 54.67 -16.17
N GLU A 803 -30.29 55.48 -17.11
CA GLU A 803 -31.62 55.29 -17.70
C GLU A 803 -31.70 54.04 -18.58
N VAL A 804 -30.63 53.74 -19.33
CA VAL A 804 -30.53 52.54 -20.17
C VAL A 804 -30.44 51.29 -19.30
N ASN A 805 -29.69 51.31 -18.21
CA ASN A 805 -29.59 50.16 -17.28
C ASN A 805 -30.94 49.86 -16.59
N ALA A 806 -31.67 50.92 -16.16
CA ALA A 806 -32.98 50.74 -15.54
C ALA A 806 -34.01 50.10 -16.49
N LYS A 807 -34.02 50.53 -17.76
CA LYS A 807 -34.88 49.96 -18.80
C LYS A 807 -34.52 48.55 -19.21
N ILE A 808 -33.24 48.19 -19.22
CA ILE A 808 -32.75 46.81 -19.44
C ILE A 808 -33.23 45.89 -18.32
N GLU A 809 -33.16 46.34 -17.07
CA GLU A 809 -33.60 45.51 -15.93
C GLU A 809 -35.15 45.38 -15.87
N GLU A 810 -35.88 46.35 -16.34
CA GLU A 810 -37.34 46.29 -16.49
C GLU A 810 -37.74 45.31 -17.59
N PHE A 811 -37.03 45.34 -18.76
CA PHE A 811 -37.28 44.44 -19.89
C PHE A 811 -36.88 42.99 -19.60
N LYS A 812 -35.87 42.74 -18.81
CA LYS A 812 -35.50 41.39 -18.38
C LYS A 812 -36.53 40.73 -17.45
N LYS A 813 -37.38 41.54 -16.80
CA LYS A 813 -38.40 41.04 -15.88
C LYS A 813 -39.72 40.67 -16.59
N GLN A 814 -39.92 41.13 -17.82
CA GLN A 814 -41.02 40.70 -18.71
C GLN A 814 -40.66 39.39 -19.43
#